data_1bb79547f114f62ade7da37baa37ca3c
#
_entry.id   1bb79547f114f62ade7da37baa37ca3c
#
_cell.length_a   1.000
_cell.length_b   1.000
_cell.length_c   1.000
_cell.angle_alpha   90.00
_cell.angle_beta   90.00
_cell.angle_gamma   90.00
#
_symmetry.space_group_name_H-M   'P 1'
#
loop_
_entity.id
_entity.type
_entity.pdbx_description
1 polymer ?
#
loop_
_entity_poly.entity_id
_entity_poly.type
_entity_poly.pdbx_seq_one_letter_code
_entity_poly.pdbx_strand_id
1 'polypeptide(L)'
;MKNVKHICTGLLAHVDAGKTTCVEAMLLNSGTIRRAGRVDHGDTILDYDEQERSHGITIYAKEAHMKWMDAEIDLIDTPGHVDFSAEMERSLSVLDLAVLLINGQDGVQAHTHTIWKCLSHYNVPCIIFVNKMDISFHSREELLTDLKTHCSDMCVSWDEDRDDTLAMANDEILEAVSETGSIPDELLQQAFMKRQFFPVLFGSALKNQGVDTLMNLMCQLVPKREYPEAFGAKVFRISTDPQGNRLTHMRITGGVLHARDRLNEEDKADQIRRYNGLRYDLLMEAGGGEVVCIKGISSLEAGAGLGFEKDSSASILNASMTYQLELPEGASPLVLADTCATLASEDPRLEISTDERTGRISVCIMGKMQMEILQKKIFESSGIMVGFSTGKIVYQETIQSPVEGAGHFEPLRHYAEVHVRLDPLPPGSGIQVVSGIGTDSLSASWQRSILSALSRKRHRGVLTGSFVNDVKITLTAGKGHIKHTTGGDFRQAACRAVRQALMKAESILLEPYESFELTLPSESLSRALFDLENRECSVEVNENQNGTMCIKGEGPVRTLQNYNGEVTVYTKGKGIFISETAGFRPCKDAERIIEEIGYDPEMDLHNPPDSIFCANGSGYNVRWNEADEHMHIQLKNGEAPSGAMRSTRYKVSENDLGYIMEMTAGRNRNPDKEAEEKIRKEKEKKREEMSRMSRVKAAANLAEMMVVDGYNMIYAWDELKSLAQEDLYLAREKLITALYNWQAYYGHPITVVFDGYRVANNTGTTLKKQDLTVVYTKTGETADTWIERFSYQNQNRFRITYVTSDALIQNAVLSRNGLRMSANALYQKLKKVLFYERTVAYSCV
;
A
#
# COMPACT_ATOMS: atom_id res chain seq x y z
N MET A 1 -30.83 8.15 -24.33
CA MET A 1 -30.20 6.79 -24.34
C MET A 1 -31.27 5.75 -24.18
N LYS A 2 -31.21 4.59 -24.88
CA LYS A 2 -32.08 3.47 -24.60
C LYS A 2 -31.83 3.04 -23.16
N ASN A 3 -32.88 2.96 -22.37
CA ASN A 3 -32.85 2.55 -20.98
C ASN A 3 -32.55 1.04 -20.89
N VAL A 4 -31.28 0.64 -21.14
CA VAL A 4 -30.77 -0.75 -21.11
C VAL A 4 -30.50 -1.12 -19.66
N LYS A 5 -30.73 -2.36 -19.27
CA LYS A 5 -30.39 -2.90 -17.97
C LYS A 5 -28.90 -3.26 -17.96
N HIS A 6 -28.13 -2.63 -17.06
CA HIS A 6 -26.71 -2.95 -16.85
C HIS A 6 -26.56 -3.81 -15.59
N ILE A 7 -25.78 -4.89 -15.68
CA ILE A 7 -25.48 -5.79 -14.57
C ILE A 7 -23.98 -5.97 -14.50
N CYS A 8 -23.34 -5.57 -13.39
CA CYS A 8 -21.95 -5.88 -13.11
C CYS A 8 -21.90 -7.10 -12.18
N THR A 9 -21.33 -8.20 -12.67
CA THR A 9 -21.27 -9.47 -11.95
C THR A 9 -19.83 -9.95 -11.80
N GLY A 10 -19.47 -10.49 -10.62
CA GLY A 10 -18.19 -11.13 -10.36
C GLY A 10 -18.34 -12.64 -10.23
N LEU A 11 -17.45 -13.40 -10.88
CA LEU A 11 -17.33 -14.83 -10.64
C LEU A 11 -16.27 -15.07 -9.57
N LEU A 12 -16.70 -15.69 -8.48
CA LEU A 12 -15.90 -15.99 -7.30
C LEU A 12 -15.85 -17.51 -7.11
N ALA A 13 -14.70 -18.04 -6.81
CA ALA A 13 -14.54 -19.46 -6.61
C ALA A 13 -13.24 -19.80 -5.86
N HIS A 14 -13.20 -20.92 -5.19
CA HIS A 14 -11.94 -21.56 -4.87
C HIS A 14 -11.21 -22.06 -6.13
N VAL A 15 -9.91 -22.31 -6.03
CA VAL A 15 -9.10 -22.87 -7.12
C VAL A 15 -9.76 -24.15 -7.64
N ASP A 16 -9.68 -24.41 -8.94
CA ASP A 16 -10.22 -25.59 -9.61
C ASP A 16 -11.75 -25.77 -9.54
N ALA A 17 -12.53 -24.83 -9.05
CA ALA A 17 -13.99 -24.91 -9.12
C ALA A 17 -14.55 -24.75 -10.57
N GLY A 18 -13.71 -24.38 -11.53
CA GLY A 18 -14.07 -24.25 -12.95
C GLY A 18 -14.59 -22.86 -13.32
N LYS A 19 -14.10 -21.83 -12.65
CA LYS A 19 -14.47 -20.42 -12.84
C LYS A 19 -14.28 -19.97 -14.30
N THR A 20 -13.07 -20.03 -14.85
CA THR A 20 -12.76 -19.63 -16.22
C THR A 20 -13.57 -20.44 -17.26
N THR A 21 -13.81 -21.74 -16.99
CA THR A 21 -14.67 -22.57 -17.85
C THR A 21 -16.11 -22.07 -17.84
N CYS A 22 -16.63 -21.62 -16.70
CA CYS A 22 -17.97 -21.05 -16.58
C CYS A 22 -18.08 -19.72 -17.35
N VAL A 23 -17.07 -18.85 -17.27
CA VAL A 23 -17.01 -17.61 -18.05
C VAL A 23 -17.02 -17.91 -19.55
N GLU A 24 -16.19 -18.83 -20.01
CA GLU A 24 -16.15 -19.23 -21.43
C GLU A 24 -17.50 -19.76 -21.89
N ALA A 25 -18.20 -20.55 -21.05
CA ALA A 25 -19.55 -21.05 -21.38
C ALA A 25 -20.59 -19.92 -21.46
N MET A 26 -20.53 -18.92 -20.53
CA MET A 26 -21.40 -17.75 -20.58
C MET A 26 -21.15 -16.90 -21.82
N LEU A 27 -19.90 -16.66 -22.19
CA LEU A 27 -19.52 -15.92 -23.40
C LEU A 27 -19.93 -16.67 -24.68
N LEU A 28 -19.90 -18.01 -24.69
CA LEU A 28 -20.38 -18.82 -25.77
C LEU A 28 -21.91 -18.72 -25.94
N ASN A 29 -22.67 -18.88 -24.84
CA ASN A 29 -24.12 -18.79 -24.83
C ASN A 29 -24.62 -17.41 -25.26
N SER A 30 -23.96 -16.35 -24.85
CA SER A 30 -24.28 -14.98 -25.30
C SER A 30 -23.89 -14.70 -26.76
N GLY A 31 -23.16 -15.61 -27.41
CA GLY A 31 -22.68 -15.40 -28.77
C GLY A 31 -21.53 -14.41 -28.91
N THR A 32 -20.97 -13.97 -27.80
CA THR A 32 -19.80 -13.07 -27.74
C THR A 32 -18.58 -13.76 -28.37
N ILE A 33 -18.46 -15.06 -28.15
CA ILE A 33 -17.40 -15.90 -28.71
C ILE A 33 -18.03 -17.02 -29.55
N ARG A 34 -17.30 -17.48 -30.54
CA ARG A 34 -17.76 -18.55 -31.43
C ARG A 34 -17.44 -19.95 -30.93
N ARG A 35 -16.44 -20.09 -30.10
CA ARG A 35 -15.96 -21.34 -29.54
C ARG A 35 -15.41 -21.06 -28.14
N ALA A 36 -15.78 -21.85 -27.14
CA ALA A 36 -15.22 -21.81 -25.82
C ALA A 36 -13.78 -22.34 -25.85
N GLY A 37 -12.87 -21.60 -25.23
CA GLY A 37 -11.51 -22.04 -24.94
C GLY A 37 -11.48 -23.08 -23.81
N ARG A 38 -10.38 -23.76 -23.64
CA ARG A 38 -10.14 -24.72 -22.55
C ARG A 38 -8.89 -24.31 -21.75
N VAL A 39 -9.02 -24.30 -20.44
CA VAL A 39 -7.89 -24.00 -19.54
C VAL A 39 -6.72 -24.98 -19.79
N ASP A 40 -7.03 -26.28 -19.95
CA ASP A 40 -6.04 -27.33 -20.21
C ASP A 40 -5.26 -27.13 -21.53
N HIS A 41 -5.83 -26.40 -22.47
CA HIS A 41 -5.19 -26.10 -23.76
C HIS A 41 -4.55 -24.71 -23.80
N GLY A 42 -4.78 -23.87 -22.78
CA GLY A 42 -4.28 -22.50 -22.70
C GLY A 42 -4.83 -21.56 -23.78
N ASP A 43 -6.04 -21.88 -24.35
CA ASP A 43 -6.67 -21.14 -25.43
C ASP A 43 -7.92 -20.36 -24.96
N THR A 44 -8.10 -20.17 -23.67
CA THR A 44 -9.15 -19.34 -23.08
C THR A 44 -8.95 -17.86 -23.44
N ILE A 45 -10.04 -17.13 -23.56
CA ILE A 45 -10.01 -15.70 -23.95
C ILE A 45 -9.50 -14.82 -22.82
N LEU A 46 -9.82 -15.18 -21.57
CA LEU A 46 -9.46 -14.37 -20.42
C LEU A 46 -8.07 -14.70 -19.86
N ASP A 47 -7.64 -15.95 -19.83
CA ASP A 47 -6.31 -16.32 -19.31
C ASP A 47 -5.24 -16.15 -20.41
N TYR A 48 -4.92 -14.92 -20.74
CA TYR A 48 -3.93 -14.57 -21.77
C TYR A 48 -2.54 -14.28 -21.21
N ASP A 49 -2.41 -14.07 -19.91
CA ASP A 49 -1.13 -13.86 -19.26
C ASP A 49 -0.31 -15.16 -19.22
N GLU A 50 0.99 -15.06 -19.53
CA GLU A 50 1.89 -16.21 -19.58
C GLU A 50 2.05 -16.88 -18.22
N GLN A 51 2.00 -16.09 -17.14
CA GLN A 51 2.10 -16.59 -15.77
C GLN A 51 0.83 -17.38 -15.39
N GLU A 52 -0.34 -16.88 -15.72
CA GLU A 52 -1.61 -17.56 -15.49
C GLU A 52 -1.68 -18.89 -16.25
N ARG A 53 -1.24 -18.90 -17.50
CA ARG A 53 -1.17 -20.12 -18.30
C ARG A 53 -0.19 -21.15 -17.74
N SER A 54 0.96 -20.69 -17.23
CA SER A 54 1.98 -21.60 -16.68
C SER A 54 1.55 -22.25 -15.37
N HIS A 55 0.75 -21.54 -14.55
CA HIS A 55 0.26 -22.03 -13.25
C HIS A 55 -1.17 -22.60 -13.35
N GLY A 56 -1.90 -22.39 -14.46
CA GLY A 56 -3.29 -22.82 -14.63
C GLY A 56 -4.29 -22.09 -13.72
N ILE A 57 -3.96 -20.90 -13.23
CA ILE A 57 -4.79 -20.11 -12.30
C ILE A 57 -4.97 -18.68 -12.80
N THR A 58 -6.11 -18.08 -12.51
CA THR A 58 -6.34 -16.64 -12.70
C THR A 58 -5.65 -15.86 -11.57
N ILE A 59 -4.81 -14.89 -11.92
CA ILE A 59 -4.04 -14.05 -10.99
C ILE A 59 -4.65 -12.65 -10.88
N TYR A 60 -5.07 -12.10 -12.01
CA TYR A 60 -5.63 -10.75 -12.11
C TYR A 60 -7.11 -10.78 -12.44
N ALA A 61 -7.87 -9.86 -11.86
CA ALA A 61 -9.27 -9.67 -12.26
C ALA A 61 -9.35 -9.24 -13.72
N LYS A 62 -10.19 -9.88 -14.52
CA LYS A 62 -10.36 -9.60 -15.95
C LYS A 62 -11.80 -9.31 -16.30
N GLU A 63 -11.98 -8.47 -17.29
CA GLU A 63 -13.26 -7.97 -17.69
C GLU A 63 -13.70 -8.63 -19.01
N ALA A 64 -14.98 -8.99 -19.07
CA ALA A 64 -15.65 -9.38 -20.27
C ALA A 64 -17.03 -8.73 -20.34
N HIS A 65 -17.43 -8.34 -21.55
CA HIS A 65 -18.72 -7.73 -21.80
C HIS A 65 -19.56 -8.64 -22.67
N MET A 66 -20.83 -8.83 -22.30
CA MET A 66 -21.77 -9.65 -23.05
C MET A 66 -23.20 -9.09 -23.00
N LYS A 67 -24.03 -9.50 -23.96
CA LYS A 67 -25.46 -9.17 -23.98
C LYS A 67 -26.26 -10.44 -23.80
N TRP A 68 -27.22 -10.39 -22.87
CA TRP A 68 -28.11 -11.49 -22.64
C TRP A 68 -29.55 -11.00 -22.38
N MET A 69 -30.52 -11.50 -23.10
CA MET A 69 -31.91 -11.01 -23.07
C MET A 69 -31.95 -9.48 -23.29
N ASP A 70 -32.47 -8.72 -22.33
CA ASP A 70 -32.58 -7.25 -22.32
C ASP A 70 -31.46 -6.54 -21.52
N ALA A 71 -30.47 -7.31 -21.04
CA ALA A 71 -29.38 -6.80 -20.20
C ALA A 71 -28.02 -6.75 -20.94
N GLU A 72 -27.24 -5.75 -20.63
CA GLU A 72 -25.79 -5.72 -20.85
C GLU A 72 -25.11 -6.13 -19.54
N ILE A 73 -24.27 -7.16 -19.62
CA ILE A 73 -23.61 -7.77 -18.47
C ILE A 73 -22.12 -7.53 -18.60
N ASP A 74 -21.58 -6.80 -17.63
CA ASP A 74 -20.14 -6.66 -17.41
C ASP A 74 -19.71 -7.72 -16.39
N LEU A 75 -18.89 -8.65 -16.83
CA LEU A 75 -18.44 -9.78 -16.05
C LEU A 75 -17.00 -9.55 -15.59
N ILE A 76 -16.74 -9.68 -14.31
CA ILE A 76 -15.41 -9.60 -13.71
C ILE A 76 -15.00 -11.01 -13.26
N ASP A 77 -14.05 -11.60 -13.97
CA ASP A 77 -13.41 -12.86 -13.57
C ASP A 77 -12.34 -12.59 -12.53
N THR A 78 -12.54 -13.05 -11.29
CA THR A 78 -11.65 -12.76 -10.17
C THR A 78 -10.66 -13.89 -9.92
N PRO A 79 -9.51 -13.65 -9.28
CA PRO A 79 -8.62 -14.72 -8.84
C PRO A 79 -9.30 -15.71 -7.90
N GLY A 80 -8.98 -17.01 -8.05
CA GLY A 80 -9.50 -18.07 -7.19
C GLY A 80 -8.51 -18.51 -6.10
N HIS A 81 -7.25 -18.09 -6.15
CA HIS A 81 -6.22 -18.47 -5.19
C HIS A 81 -6.17 -17.53 -4.00
N VAL A 82 -5.95 -18.07 -2.81
CA VAL A 82 -5.91 -17.32 -1.54
C VAL A 82 -4.92 -16.16 -1.57
N ASP A 83 -3.74 -16.35 -2.14
CA ASP A 83 -2.69 -15.32 -2.25
C ASP A 83 -3.13 -14.06 -3.02
N PHE A 84 -4.17 -14.18 -3.86
CA PHE A 84 -4.73 -13.08 -4.66
C PHE A 84 -6.11 -12.62 -4.19
N SER A 85 -6.54 -13.03 -3.01
CA SER A 85 -7.84 -12.64 -2.44
C SER A 85 -8.00 -11.12 -2.32
N ALA A 86 -6.88 -10.38 -2.21
CA ALA A 86 -6.85 -8.93 -2.23
C ALA A 86 -7.39 -8.32 -3.53
N GLU A 87 -7.07 -8.92 -4.68
CA GLU A 87 -7.57 -8.50 -5.99
C GLU A 87 -9.07 -8.82 -6.13
N MET A 88 -9.48 -9.98 -5.65
CA MET A 88 -10.90 -10.38 -5.59
C MET A 88 -11.69 -9.38 -4.74
N GLU A 89 -11.23 -9.07 -3.52
CA GLU A 89 -11.93 -8.17 -2.59
C GLU A 89 -12.16 -6.77 -3.18
N ARG A 90 -11.16 -6.20 -3.89
CA ARG A 90 -11.32 -4.90 -4.55
C ARG A 90 -12.46 -4.88 -5.57
N SER A 91 -12.62 -5.99 -6.29
CA SER A 91 -13.68 -6.12 -7.29
C SER A 91 -15.08 -6.11 -6.67
N LEU A 92 -15.26 -6.58 -5.41
CA LEU A 92 -16.57 -6.66 -4.76
C LEU A 92 -17.27 -5.29 -4.63
N SER A 93 -16.49 -4.22 -4.48
CA SER A 93 -17.02 -2.86 -4.29
C SER A 93 -17.83 -2.32 -5.47
N VAL A 94 -17.70 -2.94 -6.64
CA VAL A 94 -18.34 -2.51 -7.90
C VAL A 94 -19.40 -3.50 -8.43
N LEU A 95 -19.62 -4.63 -7.74
CA LEU A 95 -20.56 -5.66 -8.20
C LEU A 95 -22.02 -5.32 -7.84
N ASP A 96 -22.94 -5.69 -8.70
CA ASP A 96 -24.38 -5.75 -8.42
C ASP A 96 -24.77 -7.10 -7.81
N LEU A 97 -24.11 -8.17 -8.28
CA LEU A 97 -24.23 -9.51 -7.75
C LEU A 97 -22.93 -10.29 -7.92
N ALA A 98 -22.77 -11.32 -7.13
CA ALA A 98 -21.70 -12.31 -7.26
C ALA A 98 -22.27 -13.66 -7.66
N VAL A 99 -21.52 -14.40 -8.48
CA VAL A 99 -21.74 -15.84 -8.73
C VAL A 99 -20.64 -16.59 -8.00
N LEU A 100 -21.00 -17.30 -6.94
CA LEU A 100 -20.10 -18.16 -6.18
C LEU A 100 -20.12 -19.57 -6.75
N LEU A 101 -19.02 -20.00 -7.37
CA LEU A 101 -18.89 -21.34 -7.89
C LEU A 101 -18.33 -22.27 -6.82
N ILE A 102 -19.02 -23.41 -6.63
CA ILE A 102 -18.61 -24.48 -5.73
C ILE A 102 -18.29 -25.71 -6.59
N ASN A 103 -17.22 -26.41 -6.24
CA ASN A 103 -16.90 -27.68 -6.87
C ASN A 103 -17.80 -28.79 -6.28
N GLY A 104 -18.63 -29.41 -7.10
CA GLY A 104 -19.53 -30.48 -6.65
C GLY A 104 -18.82 -31.75 -6.13
N GLN A 105 -17.52 -31.92 -6.40
CA GLN A 105 -16.74 -33.02 -5.83
C GLN A 105 -16.27 -32.74 -4.40
N ASP A 106 -15.94 -31.48 -4.10
CA ASP A 106 -15.25 -31.09 -2.86
C ASP A 106 -16.17 -30.38 -1.85
N GLY A 107 -17.32 -29.86 -2.33
CA GLY A 107 -18.25 -29.06 -1.50
C GLY A 107 -17.68 -27.71 -1.10
N VAL A 108 -18.05 -27.23 0.08
CA VAL A 108 -17.58 -25.96 0.65
C VAL A 108 -16.16 -26.12 1.18
N GLN A 109 -15.24 -25.33 0.66
CA GLN A 109 -13.83 -25.33 1.01
C GLN A 109 -13.47 -24.12 1.88
N ALA A 110 -12.27 -24.13 2.51
CA ALA A 110 -11.82 -23.08 3.41
C ALA A 110 -11.89 -21.68 2.75
N HIS A 111 -11.38 -21.52 1.53
CA HIS A 111 -11.43 -20.23 0.82
C HIS A 111 -12.86 -19.75 0.53
N THR A 112 -13.82 -20.68 0.41
CA THR A 112 -15.24 -20.31 0.25
C THR A 112 -15.75 -19.51 1.45
N HIS A 113 -15.29 -19.82 2.67
CA HIS A 113 -15.64 -19.06 3.88
C HIS A 113 -15.11 -17.63 3.83
N THR A 114 -13.87 -17.44 3.36
CA THR A 114 -13.28 -16.10 3.19
C THR A 114 -14.05 -15.29 2.17
N ILE A 115 -14.37 -15.88 1.02
CA ILE A 115 -15.22 -15.25 -0.01
C ILE A 115 -16.58 -14.88 0.58
N TRP A 116 -17.20 -15.79 1.34
CA TRP A 116 -18.51 -15.57 1.96
C TRP A 116 -18.51 -14.43 2.98
N LYS A 117 -17.45 -14.34 3.81
CA LYS A 117 -17.25 -13.22 4.75
C LYS A 117 -17.10 -11.90 3.99
N CYS A 118 -16.30 -11.87 2.92
CA CYS A 118 -16.16 -10.67 2.07
C CYS A 118 -17.50 -10.26 1.44
N LEU A 119 -18.25 -11.18 0.85
CA LEU A 119 -19.57 -10.93 0.28
C LEU A 119 -20.54 -10.35 1.32
N SER A 120 -20.48 -10.83 2.56
CA SER A 120 -21.29 -10.33 3.66
C SER A 120 -20.88 -8.93 4.09
N HIS A 121 -19.58 -8.65 4.19
CA HIS A 121 -19.06 -7.34 4.57
C HIS A 121 -19.42 -6.25 3.54
N TYR A 122 -19.26 -6.55 2.25
CA TYR A 122 -19.60 -5.63 1.17
C TYR A 122 -21.09 -5.64 0.79
N ASN A 123 -21.90 -6.44 1.48
CA ASN A 123 -23.33 -6.60 1.24
C ASN A 123 -23.68 -6.93 -0.22
N VAL A 124 -22.87 -7.78 -0.87
CA VAL A 124 -23.07 -8.19 -2.27
C VAL A 124 -24.03 -9.37 -2.32
N PRO A 125 -25.17 -9.29 -3.06
CA PRO A 125 -26.06 -10.43 -3.30
C PRO A 125 -25.30 -11.55 -4.04
N CYS A 126 -25.67 -12.81 -3.79
CA CYS A 126 -24.93 -13.95 -4.32
C CYS A 126 -25.86 -15.03 -4.85
N ILE A 127 -25.56 -15.53 -6.07
CA ILE A 127 -26.09 -16.77 -6.62
C ILE A 127 -25.01 -17.83 -6.48
N ILE A 128 -25.34 -19.01 -5.97
CA ILE A 128 -24.41 -20.13 -5.84
C ILE A 128 -24.59 -21.08 -7.01
N PHE A 129 -23.51 -21.40 -7.72
CA PHE A 129 -23.51 -22.36 -8.82
C PHE A 129 -22.61 -23.54 -8.46
N VAL A 130 -23.22 -24.69 -8.15
CA VAL A 130 -22.51 -25.94 -7.89
C VAL A 130 -22.14 -26.57 -9.22
N ASN A 131 -20.86 -26.46 -9.56
CA ASN A 131 -20.28 -26.88 -10.83
C ASN A 131 -19.73 -28.31 -10.77
N LYS A 132 -19.41 -28.91 -11.92
CA LYS A 132 -18.84 -30.24 -12.08
C LYS A 132 -19.76 -31.37 -11.57
N MET A 133 -21.07 -31.16 -11.61
CA MET A 133 -22.06 -32.18 -11.24
C MET A 133 -22.03 -33.45 -12.12
N ASP A 134 -21.42 -33.35 -13.29
CA ASP A 134 -21.22 -34.48 -14.18
C ASP A 134 -20.20 -35.51 -13.74
N ILE A 135 -19.37 -35.17 -12.79
CA ILE A 135 -18.34 -36.02 -12.19
C ILE A 135 -18.43 -36.08 -10.67
N SER A 136 -19.42 -35.41 -10.07
CA SER A 136 -19.63 -35.41 -8.60
C SER A 136 -20.14 -36.78 -8.12
N PHE A 137 -19.64 -37.19 -6.94
CA PHE A 137 -20.15 -38.36 -6.23
C PHE A 137 -21.19 -37.98 -5.15
N HIS A 138 -21.30 -36.66 -4.82
CA HIS A 138 -22.26 -36.16 -3.85
C HIS A 138 -23.62 -35.89 -4.49
N SER A 139 -24.69 -36.15 -3.74
CA SER A 139 -26.04 -35.80 -4.14
C SER A 139 -26.29 -34.31 -3.99
N ARG A 140 -27.34 -33.79 -4.68
CA ARG A 140 -27.71 -32.37 -4.56
C ARG A 140 -28.10 -32.00 -3.13
N GLU A 141 -28.77 -32.92 -2.43
CA GLU A 141 -29.24 -32.75 -1.04
C GLU A 141 -28.07 -32.66 -0.07
N GLU A 142 -27.03 -33.49 -0.25
CA GLU A 142 -25.81 -33.43 0.56
C GLU A 142 -25.08 -32.09 0.38
N LEU A 143 -24.87 -31.65 -0.87
CA LEU A 143 -24.23 -30.38 -1.18
C LEU A 143 -25.05 -29.17 -0.71
N LEU A 144 -26.37 -29.22 -0.80
CA LEU A 144 -27.22 -28.17 -0.26
C LEU A 144 -27.15 -28.09 1.26
N THR A 145 -27.08 -29.24 1.93
CA THR A 145 -26.91 -29.30 3.39
C THR A 145 -25.56 -28.75 3.81
N ASP A 146 -24.50 -29.06 3.08
CA ASP A 146 -23.16 -28.49 3.28
C ASP A 146 -23.14 -26.96 3.14
N LEU A 147 -23.79 -26.43 2.08
CA LEU A 147 -23.96 -24.98 1.88
C LEU A 147 -24.77 -24.32 2.98
N LYS A 148 -25.85 -24.97 3.45
CA LYS A 148 -26.66 -24.45 4.57
C LYS A 148 -25.84 -24.38 5.86
N THR A 149 -25.03 -25.38 6.14
CA THR A 149 -24.20 -25.46 7.34
C THR A 149 -23.09 -24.40 7.36
N HIS A 150 -22.47 -24.15 6.20
CA HIS A 150 -21.25 -23.35 6.14
C HIS A 150 -21.43 -21.93 5.60
N CYS A 151 -22.51 -21.67 4.86
CA CYS A 151 -22.78 -20.36 4.30
C CYS A 151 -24.01 -19.69 4.94
N SER A 152 -25.20 -20.25 4.71
CA SER A 152 -26.45 -19.72 5.26
C SER A 152 -27.57 -20.74 5.19
N ASP A 153 -28.40 -20.83 6.22
CA ASP A 153 -29.63 -21.66 6.23
C ASP A 153 -30.58 -21.29 5.07
N MET A 154 -30.42 -20.08 4.55
CA MET A 154 -31.21 -19.53 3.43
C MET A 154 -30.62 -19.83 2.05
N CYS A 155 -29.75 -20.84 1.93
CA CYS A 155 -29.38 -21.43 0.65
C CYS A 155 -30.55 -22.28 0.12
N VAL A 156 -31.15 -21.85 -0.99
CA VAL A 156 -32.38 -22.44 -1.54
C VAL A 156 -32.11 -23.04 -2.91
N SER A 157 -32.40 -24.34 -3.12
CA SER A 157 -32.33 -24.96 -4.44
C SER A 157 -33.32 -24.25 -5.38
N TRP A 158 -32.85 -23.88 -6.57
CA TRP A 158 -33.67 -23.14 -7.55
C TRP A 158 -34.48 -24.10 -8.42
N ASP A 159 -35.21 -25.02 -7.76
CA ASP A 159 -36.06 -26.06 -8.35
C ASP A 159 -37.54 -25.71 -8.15
N GLU A 160 -38.44 -26.66 -8.38
CA GLU A 160 -39.91 -26.46 -8.37
C GLU A 160 -40.50 -26.08 -7.01
N ASP A 161 -39.86 -26.51 -5.88
CA ASP A 161 -40.36 -26.25 -4.51
C ASP A 161 -39.77 -24.98 -3.85
N ARG A 162 -39.16 -24.09 -4.61
CA ARG A 162 -38.46 -22.90 -4.11
C ARG A 162 -39.39 -21.91 -3.39
N ASP A 163 -40.61 -21.73 -3.91
CA ASP A 163 -41.54 -20.71 -3.42
C ASP A 163 -42.02 -21.00 -1.99
N ASP A 164 -42.22 -22.28 -1.64
CA ASP A 164 -42.57 -22.69 -0.26
C ASP A 164 -41.39 -22.42 0.72
N THR A 165 -40.16 -22.67 0.29
CA THR A 165 -38.98 -22.40 1.11
C THR A 165 -38.74 -20.90 1.29
N LEU A 166 -38.94 -20.09 0.25
CA LEU A 166 -38.81 -18.65 0.31
C LEU A 166 -39.89 -18.00 1.15
N ALA A 167 -41.12 -18.54 1.13
CA ALA A 167 -42.22 -18.08 1.97
C ALA A 167 -41.92 -18.23 3.47
N MET A 168 -41.13 -19.22 3.87
CA MET A 168 -40.72 -19.38 5.27
C MET A 168 -39.68 -18.33 5.70
N ALA A 169 -39.04 -17.64 4.77
CA ALA A 169 -37.93 -16.73 5.02
C ALA A 169 -38.34 -15.29 5.29
N ASN A 170 -39.53 -14.90 4.85
CA ASN A 170 -39.96 -13.50 4.88
C ASN A 170 -41.49 -13.43 4.95
N ASP A 171 -42.02 -12.73 5.93
CA ASP A 171 -43.45 -12.56 6.13
C ASP A 171 -44.16 -11.93 4.92
N GLU A 172 -43.52 -10.97 4.23
CA GLU A 172 -44.07 -10.33 3.03
C GLU A 172 -44.16 -11.33 1.85
N ILE A 173 -43.20 -12.23 1.74
CA ILE A 173 -43.22 -13.32 0.72
C ILE A 173 -44.31 -14.33 1.07
N LEU A 174 -44.46 -14.69 2.35
CA LEU A 174 -45.46 -15.61 2.83
C LEU A 174 -46.87 -15.08 2.53
N GLU A 175 -47.09 -13.79 2.79
CA GLU A 175 -48.38 -13.13 2.51
C GLU A 175 -48.71 -13.13 1.01
N ALA A 176 -47.69 -12.77 0.16
CA ALA A 176 -47.83 -12.75 -1.29
C ALA A 176 -48.14 -14.16 -1.85
N VAL A 177 -47.43 -15.21 -1.41
CA VAL A 177 -47.69 -16.59 -1.82
C VAL A 177 -49.09 -17.06 -1.37
N SER A 178 -49.50 -16.69 -0.16
CA SER A 178 -50.83 -17.05 0.37
C SER A 178 -51.97 -16.39 -0.39
N GLU A 179 -51.80 -15.16 -0.90
CA GLU A 179 -52.81 -14.41 -1.64
C GLU A 179 -52.86 -14.74 -3.12
N THR A 180 -51.70 -14.88 -3.80
CA THR A 180 -51.58 -14.98 -5.26
C THR A 180 -51.10 -16.33 -5.76
N GLY A 181 -50.61 -17.21 -4.88
CA GLY A 181 -50.02 -18.50 -5.20
C GLY A 181 -48.62 -18.42 -5.89
N SER A 182 -48.00 -17.22 -5.97
CA SER A 182 -46.69 -17.01 -6.56
C SER A 182 -46.03 -15.77 -5.97
N ILE A 183 -44.71 -15.69 -6.06
CA ILE A 183 -43.92 -14.55 -5.61
C ILE A 183 -43.79 -13.53 -6.75
N PRO A 184 -44.24 -12.26 -6.52
CA PRO A 184 -43.99 -11.19 -7.50
C PRO A 184 -42.50 -10.94 -7.71
N ASP A 185 -42.07 -10.72 -8.96
CA ASP A 185 -40.66 -10.51 -9.32
C ASP A 185 -40.03 -9.32 -8.55
N GLU A 186 -40.78 -8.26 -8.32
CA GLU A 186 -40.29 -7.09 -7.57
C GLU A 186 -39.95 -7.42 -6.11
N LEU A 187 -40.80 -8.22 -5.46
CA LEU A 187 -40.56 -8.66 -4.08
C LEU A 187 -39.38 -9.64 -4.01
N LEU A 188 -39.29 -10.55 -4.97
CA LEU A 188 -38.19 -11.49 -5.11
C LEU A 188 -36.86 -10.76 -5.30
N GLN A 189 -36.82 -9.75 -6.18
CA GLN A 189 -35.65 -8.90 -6.41
C GLN A 189 -35.26 -8.14 -5.15
N GLN A 190 -36.20 -7.55 -4.43
CA GLN A 190 -35.90 -6.81 -3.18
C GLN A 190 -35.31 -7.72 -2.10
N ALA A 191 -35.90 -8.91 -1.90
CA ALA A 191 -35.41 -9.89 -0.94
C ALA A 191 -34.00 -10.39 -1.29
N PHE A 192 -33.75 -10.65 -2.59
CA PHE A 192 -32.44 -11.05 -3.09
C PHE A 192 -31.38 -9.94 -2.86
N MET A 193 -31.70 -8.70 -3.24
CA MET A 193 -30.78 -7.56 -3.06
C MET A 193 -30.48 -7.27 -1.60
N LYS A 194 -31.38 -7.59 -0.67
CA LYS A 194 -31.18 -7.52 0.80
C LYS A 194 -30.47 -8.77 1.36
N ARG A 195 -30.04 -9.73 0.52
CA ARG A 195 -29.37 -10.96 0.94
C ARG A 195 -30.21 -11.83 1.88
N GLN A 196 -31.52 -11.84 1.72
CA GLN A 196 -32.43 -12.64 2.58
C GLN A 196 -32.45 -14.11 2.15
N PHE A 197 -32.06 -14.44 0.91
CA PHE A 197 -31.88 -15.80 0.44
C PHE A 197 -30.77 -15.88 -0.61
N PHE A 198 -30.29 -17.09 -0.88
CA PHE A 198 -29.20 -17.39 -1.80
C PHE A 198 -29.60 -18.53 -2.72
N PRO A 199 -29.92 -18.24 -3.99
CA PRO A 199 -30.27 -19.27 -4.95
C PRO A 199 -29.11 -20.22 -5.22
N VAL A 200 -29.37 -21.53 -5.22
CA VAL A 200 -28.41 -22.58 -5.52
C VAL A 200 -28.82 -23.29 -6.81
N LEU A 201 -27.94 -23.27 -7.79
CA LEU A 201 -28.08 -23.97 -9.07
C LEU A 201 -27.03 -25.09 -9.16
N PHE A 202 -27.39 -26.19 -9.79
CA PHE A 202 -26.52 -27.34 -10.03
C PHE A 202 -26.28 -27.53 -11.51
N GLY A 203 -25.00 -27.69 -11.92
CA GLY A 203 -24.70 -27.82 -13.36
C GLY A 203 -23.28 -28.29 -13.66
N SER A 204 -22.94 -28.23 -14.94
CA SER A 204 -21.58 -28.47 -15.44
C SER A 204 -21.22 -27.43 -16.49
N ALA A 205 -20.33 -26.52 -16.14
CA ALA A 205 -19.86 -25.49 -17.05
C ALA A 205 -19.14 -26.10 -18.28
N LEU A 206 -18.37 -27.16 -18.08
CA LEU A 206 -17.67 -27.85 -19.18
C LEU A 206 -18.63 -28.46 -20.20
N LYS A 207 -19.77 -28.98 -19.76
CA LYS A 207 -20.82 -29.51 -20.60
C LYS A 207 -21.89 -28.49 -20.97
N ASN A 208 -21.70 -27.25 -20.57
CA ASN A 208 -22.64 -26.14 -20.75
C ASN A 208 -24.06 -26.48 -20.22
N GLN A 209 -24.15 -27.15 -19.06
CA GLN A 209 -25.41 -27.54 -18.41
C GLN A 209 -25.70 -26.57 -17.25
N GLY A 210 -26.88 -25.93 -17.29
CA GLY A 210 -27.34 -25.00 -16.25
C GLY A 210 -26.76 -23.59 -16.34
N VAL A 211 -25.86 -23.32 -17.31
CA VAL A 211 -25.25 -22.00 -17.49
C VAL A 211 -26.24 -20.98 -18.03
N ASP A 212 -27.11 -21.41 -18.95
CA ASP A 212 -28.21 -20.60 -19.47
C ASP A 212 -29.22 -20.24 -18.36
N THR A 213 -29.53 -21.19 -17.49
CA THR A 213 -30.41 -20.98 -16.33
C THR A 213 -29.79 -19.96 -15.37
N LEU A 214 -28.46 -20.06 -15.11
CA LEU A 214 -27.72 -19.09 -14.31
C LEU A 214 -27.84 -17.69 -14.91
N MET A 215 -27.59 -17.54 -16.21
CA MET A 215 -27.66 -16.24 -16.89
C MET A 215 -29.06 -15.64 -16.87
N ASN A 216 -30.11 -16.49 -17.08
CA ASN A 216 -31.50 -16.07 -16.96
C ASN A 216 -31.81 -15.56 -15.53
N LEU A 217 -31.36 -16.31 -14.53
CA LEU A 217 -31.57 -15.97 -13.12
C LEU A 217 -30.90 -14.65 -12.73
N MET A 218 -29.67 -14.40 -13.20
CA MET A 218 -29.00 -13.13 -13.04
C MET A 218 -29.86 -11.97 -13.59
N CYS A 219 -30.42 -12.15 -14.78
CA CYS A 219 -31.30 -11.14 -15.37
C CYS A 219 -32.63 -11.00 -14.62
N GLN A 220 -33.16 -12.05 -14.03
CA GLN A 220 -34.42 -12.01 -13.28
C GLN A 220 -34.23 -11.30 -11.92
N LEU A 221 -33.19 -11.65 -11.16
CA LEU A 221 -33.03 -11.22 -9.77
C LEU A 221 -32.44 -9.81 -9.60
N VAL A 222 -31.63 -9.34 -10.52
CA VAL A 222 -31.09 -7.96 -10.43
C VAL A 222 -32.14 -6.99 -10.97
N PRO A 223 -32.61 -6.02 -10.19
CA PRO A 223 -33.55 -5.02 -10.68
C PRO A 223 -32.88 -4.06 -11.67
N LYS A 224 -33.68 -3.48 -12.55
CA LYS A 224 -33.22 -2.36 -13.36
C LYS A 224 -33.00 -1.15 -12.49
N ARG A 225 -31.78 -0.58 -12.51
CA ARG A 225 -31.41 0.59 -11.73
C ARG A 225 -31.57 1.88 -12.55
N GLU A 226 -32.02 2.93 -11.88
CA GLU A 226 -31.91 4.30 -12.37
C GLU A 226 -30.64 4.91 -11.76
N TYR A 227 -29.81 5.50 -12.61
CA TYR A 227 -28.56 6.10 -12.19
C TYR A 227 -28.75 7.63 -12.03
N PRO A 228 -28.15 8.25 -11.00
CA PRO A 228 -28.19 9.69 -10.81
C PRO A 228 -27.63 10.44 -12.03
N GLU A 229 -28.15 11.66 -12.29
CA GLU A 229 -27.58 12.54 -13.34
C GLU A 229 -26.20 13.08 -12.96
N ALA A 230 -25.91 13.22 -11.66
CA ALA A 230 -24.62 13.63 -11.15
C ALA A 230 -23.56 12.56 -11.45
N PHE A 231 -22.37 12.99 -11.85
CA PHE A 231 -21.26 12.07 -12.14
C PHE A 231 -20.77 11.38 -10.84
N GLY A 232 -20.61 10.09 -10.94
CA GLY A 232 -20.00 9.24 -9.95
C GLY A 232 -19.32 8.03 -10.58
N ALA A 233 -18.19 7.61 -10.02
CA ALA A 233 -17.49 6.40 -10.43
C ALA A 233 -16.69 5.80 -9.28
N LYS A 234 -16.46 4.47 -9.31
CA LYS A 234 -15.60 3.74 -8.37
C LYS A 234 -14.48 3.04 -9.11
N VAL A 235 -13.25 3.31 -8.68
CA VAL A 235 -12.05 2.66 -9.19
C VAL A 235 -11.82 1.35 -8.42
N PHE A 236 -11.76 0.22 -9.12
CA PHE A 236 -11.53 -1.07 -8.45
C PHE A 236 -10.19 -1.69 -8.79
N ARG A 237 -9.54 -1.27 -9.89
CA ARG A 237 -8.27 -1.85 -10.33
C ARG A 237 -7.42 -0.83 -11.07
N ILE A 238 -6.10 -0.94 -10.91
CA ILE A 238 -5.09 -0.29 -11.74
C ILE A 238 -4.28 -1.37 -12.45
N SER A 239 -3.97 -1.16 -13.72
CA SER A 239 -3.12 -2.06 -14.50
C SER A 239 -2.23 -1.27 -15.45
N THR A 240 -1.30 -1.95 -16.10
CA THR A 240 -0.40 -1.36 -17.09
C THR A 240 -0.57 -2.09 -18.41
N ASP A 241 -0.72 -1.36 -19.53
CA ASP A 241 -0.80 -1.97 -20.85
C ASP A 241 0.60 -2.39 -21.35
N PRO A 242 0.69 -3.25 -22.41
CA PRO A 242 1.98 -3.70 -22.93
C PRO A 242 2.90 -2.58 -23.44
N GLN A 243 2.37 -1.35 -23.61
CA GLN A 243 3.14 -0.17 -23.98
C GLN A 243 3.61 0.64 -22.76
N GLY A 244 3.36 0.17 -21.53
CA GLY A 244 3.72 0.85 -20.28
C GLY A 244 2.76 1.98 -19.89
N ASN A 245 1.58 2.09 -20.50
CA ASN A 245 0.61 3.09 -20.10
C ASN A 245 -0.25 2.59 -18.93
N ARG A 246 -0.42 3.44 -17.94
CA ARG A 246 -1.30 3.18 -16.81
C ARG A 246 -2.76 3.17 -17.26
N LEU A 247 -3.50 2.18 -16.82
CA LEU A 247 -4.91 1.96 -17.06
C LEU A 247 -5.67 1.95 -15.73
N THR A 248 -6.75 2.72 -15.66
CA THR A 248 -7.61 2.82 -14.48
C THR A 248 -8.96 2.19 -14.78
N HIS A 249 -9.26 1.07 -14.14
CA HIS A 249 -10.51 0.34 -14.30
C HIS A 249 -11.53 0.85 -13.29
N MET A 250 -12.69 1.27 -13.78
CA MET A 250 -13.72 1.85 -12.94
C MET A 250 -15.11 1.48 -13.41
N ARG A 251 -16.06 1.50 -12.49
CA ARG A 251 -17.49 1.46 -12.81
C ARG A 251 -18.09 2.83 -12.67
N ILE A 252 -18.85 3.27 -13.68
CA ILE A 252 -19.61 4.51 -13.62
C ILE A 252 -20.87 4.25 -12.80
N THR A 253 -21.10 5.05 -11.75
CA THR A 253 -22.26 4.90 -10.86
C THR A 253 -23.29 6.00 -11.02
N GLY A 254 -23.02 6.99 -11.88
CA GLY A 254 -23.94 8.05 -12.23
C GLY A 254 -23.37 9.00 -13.27
N GLY A 255 -24.23 9.74 -13.92
CA GLY A 255 -23.88 10.66 -15.00
C GLY A 255 -23.33 9.96 -16.25
N VAL A 256 -22.62 10.72 -17.06
CA VAL A 256 -21.96 10.25 -18.30
C VAL A 256 -20.55 10.80 -18.32
N LEU A 257 -19.58 9.95 -18.59
CA LEU A 257 -18.19 10.31 -18.81
C LEU A 257 -17.91 10.34 -20.31
N HIS A 258 -17.41 11.45 -20.84
CA HIS A 258 -16.98 11.57 -22.21
C HIS A 258 -15.48 11.43 -22.36
N ALA A 259 -15.04 10.93 -23.50
CA ALA A 259 -13.62 10.92 -23.84
C ALA A 259 -13.08 12.37 -23.83
N ARG A 260 -11.93 12.56 -23.16
CA ARG A 260 -11.25 13.83 -22.89
C ARG A 260 -11.85 14.70 -21.81
N ASP A 261 -12.86 14.23 -21.05
CA ASP A 261 -13.34 14.93 -19.87
C ASP A 261 -12.24 15.04 -18.81
N ARG A 262 -12.26 16.11 -18.03
CA ARG A 262 -11.42 16.27 -16.84
C ARG A 262 -12.15 15.68 -15.63
N LEU A 263 -11.51 14.73 -14.96
CA LEU A 263 -12.04 14.11 -13.75
C LEU A 263 -11.67 14.90 -12.49
N ASN A 264 -10.49 15.53 -12.52
CA ASN A 264 -9.99 16.43 -11.47
C ASN A 264 -9.00 17.46 -12.08
N GLU A 265 -8.28 18.21 -11.25
CA GLU A 265 -7.32 19.22 -11.73
C GLU A 265 -6.13 18.61 -12.51
N GLU A 266 -5.75 17.37 -12.20
CA GLU A 266 -4.55 16.69 -12.72
C GLU A 266 -4.87 15.65 -13.79
N ASP A 267 -6.03 14.98 -13.69
CA ASP A 267 -6.37 13.84 -14.52
C ASP A 267 -7.40 14.16 -15.60
N LYS A 268 -7.19 13.53 -16.75
CA LYS A 268 -8.05 13.63 -17.93
C LYS A 268 -8.29 12.22 -18.50
N ALA A 269 -9.52 11.93 -18.87
CA ALA A 269 -9.90 10.68 -19.52
C ALA A 269 -9.49 10.70 -20.99
N ASP A 270 -8.24 10.44 -21.33
CA ASP A 270 -7.75 10.53 -22.71
C ASP A 270 -8.45 9.54 -23.63
N GLN A 271 -8.67 8.32 -23.15
CA GLN A 271 -9.39 7.24 -23.86
C GLN A 271 -10.26 6.46 -22.88
N ILE A 272 -11.46 6.11 -23.33
CA ILE A 272 -12.36 5.20 -22.64
C ILE A 272 -12.34 3.89 -23.41
N ARG A 273 -11.99 2.78 -22.75
CA ARG A 273 -11.88 1.45 -23.33
C ARG A 273 -12.85 0.51 -22.62
N ARG A 274 -13.56 -0.33 -23.36
CA ARG A 274 -14.32 -1.47 -22.85
C ARG A 274 -13.59 -2.74 -23.26
N TYR A 275 -13.10 -3.47 -22.25
CA TYR A 275 -12.32 -4.68 -22.48
C TYR A 275 -13.22 -5.92 -22.67
N ASN A 276 -12.76 -6.83 -23.50
CA ASN A 276 -13.26 -8.19 -23.64
C ASN A 276 -12.05 -9.13 -23.84
N GLY A 277 -11.47 -9.56 -22.72
CA GLY A 277 -10.16 -10.20 -22.70
C GLY A 277 -9.06 -9.25 -23.19
N LEU A 278 -8.24 -9.68 -24.16
CA LEU A 278 -7.17 -8.83 -24.76
C LEU A 278 -7.70 -7.73 -25.68
N ARG A 279 -8.92 -7.87 -26.19
CA ARG A 279 -9.49 -6.91 -27.13
C ARG A 279 -10.24 -5.83 -26.37
N TYR A 280 -10.25 -4.64 -26.91
CA TYR A 280 -11.06 -3.56 -26.37
C TYR A 280 -11.69 -2.72 -27.49
N ASP A 281 -12.86 -2.18 -27.17
CA ASP A 281 -13.53 -1.18 -28.00
C ASP A 281 -13.28 0.21 -27.42
N LEU A 282 -13.05 1.18 -28.31
CA LEU A 282 -12.95 2.59 -27.91
C LEU A 282 -14.34 3.19 -27.85
N LEU A 283 -14.68 3.74 -26.68
CA LEU A 283 -15.94 4.43 -26.46
C LEU A 283 -15.73 5.95 -26.48
N MET A 284 -16.71 6.68 -27.00
CA MET A 284 -16.73 8.14 -26.94
C MET A 284 -17.35 8.64 -25.63
N GLU A 285 -18.22 7.82 -25.03
CA GLU A 285 -18.90 8.10 -23.77
C GLU A 285 -19.21 6.80 -23.03
N ALA A 286 -19.29 6.85 -21.70
CA ALA A 286 -19.73 5.77 -20.83
C ALA A 286 -20.72 6.30 -19.80
N GLY A 287 -21.82 5.59 -19.60
CA GLY A 287 -22.93 5.96 -18.71
C GLY A 287 -22.98 5.16 -17.43
N GLY A 288 -23.93 5.54 -16.55
CA GLY A 288 -24.16 4.83 -15.30
C GLY A 288 -24.44 3.34 -15.51
N GLY A 289 -23.74 2.49 -14.76
CA GLY A 289 -23.80 1.02 -14.80
C GLY A 289 -22.66 0.37 -15.57
N GLU A 290 -21.98 1.06 -16.46
CA GLU A 290 -20.95 0.50 -17.32
C GLU A 290 -19.60 0.37 -16.61
N VAL A 291 -18.91 -0.73 -16.87
CA VAL A 291 -17.51 -0.95 -16.46
C VAL A 291 -16.60 -0.56 -17.60
N VAL A 292 -15.66 0.34 -17.34
CA VAL A 292 -14.75 0.89 -18.34
C VAL A 292 -13.35 1.05 -17.80
N CYS A 293 -12.39 1.04 -18.71
CA CYS A 293 -10.99 1.29 -18.44
C CYS A 293 -10.57 2.61 -19.04
N ILE A 294 -9.95 3.49 -18.25
CA ILE A 294 -9.58 4.83 -18.67
C ILE A 294 -8.06 4.93 -18.76
N LYS A 295 -7.57 5.45 -19.89
CA LYS A 295 -6.19 5.88 -20.06
C LYS A 295 -6.07 7.39 -19.81
N GLY A 296 -4.99 7.82 -19.15
CA GLY A 296 -4.70 9.25 -18.93
C GLY A 296 -4.89 9.69 -17.47
N ILE A 297 -5.20 8.77 -16.57
CA ILE A 297 -5.34 9.02 -15.13
C ILE A 297 -4.06 8.59 -14.43
N SER A 298 -3.51 9.49 -13.59
CA SER A 298 -2.26 9.24 -12.87
C SER A 298 -2.39 9.34 -11.35
N SER A 299 -3.36 10.09 -10.83
CA SER A 299 -3.46 10.43 -9.41
C SER A 299 -4.36 9.47 -8.60
N LEU A 300 -5.22 8.67 -9.25
CA LEU A 300 -6.17 7.81 -8.59
C LEU A 300 -5.57 6.45 -8.25
N GLU A 301 -5.96 5.92 -7.10
CA GLU A 301 -5.59 4.58 -6.63
C GLU A 301 -6.79 3.64 -6.69
N ALA A 302 -6.53 2.33 -6.62
CA ALA A 302 -7.59 1.34 -6.51
C ALA A 302 -8.37 1.55 -5.20
N GLY A 303 -9.71 1.59 -5.28
CA GLY A 303 -10.60 1.92 -4.17
C GLY A 303 -11.04 3.40 -4.12
N ALA A 304 -10.49 4.26 -4.97
CA ALA A 304 -10.88 5.68 -5.02
C ALA A 304 -12.31 5.86 -5.54
N GLY A 305 -13.03 6.78 -4.93
CA GLY A 305 -14.35 7.27 -5.38
C GLY A 305 -14.23 8.61 -6.12
N LEU A 306 -15.02 8.78 -7.15
CA LEU A 306 -15.09 10.01 -7.97
C LEU A 306 -16.49 10.62 -7.92
N GLY A 307 -16.55 11.94 -8.04
CA GLY A 307 -17.81 12.68 -8.06
C GLY A 307 -18.53 12.60 -6.72
N PHE A 308 -19.73 12.02 -6.67
CA PHE A 308 -20.48 11.84 -5.43
C PHE A 308 -20.06 10.58 -4.64
N GLU A 309 -19.30 9.68 -5.26
CA GLU A 309 -18.82 8.45 -4.61
C GLU A 309 -17.70 8.75 -3.62
N LYS A 310 -17.68 7.99 -2.53
CA LYS A 310 -16.61 8.02 -1.52
C LYS A 310 -15.61 6.93 -1.82
N ASP A 311 -14.40 7.10 -1.29
CA ASP A 311 -13.40 6.05 -1.30
C ASP A 311 -13.96 4.79 -0.63
N SER A 312 -13.55 3.62 -1.11
CA SER A 312 -13.99 2.32 -0.57
C SER A 312 -13.58 2.19 0.89
N SER A 313 -14.37 1.41 1.65
CA SER A 313 -14.02 1.06 3.04
C SER A 313 -12.67 0.33 3.11
N ALA A 314 -12.06 0.36 4.30
CA ALA A 314 -10.83 -0.39 4.54
C ALA A 314 -11.04 -1.89 4.24
N SER A 315 -10.03 -2.50 3.64
CA SER A 315 -10.02 -3.94 3.36
C SER A 315 -10.05 -4.77 4.65
N ILE A 316 -10.74 -5.90 4.61
CA ILE A 316 -10.73 -6.89 5.70
C ILE A 316 -9.62 -7.94 5.55
N LEU A 317 -9.08 -8.08 4.32
CA LEU A 317 -7.98 -9.01 4.05
C LEU A 317 -6.65 -8.26 4.09
N ASN A 318 -5.80 -8.59 5.06
CA ASN A 318 -4.48 -7.98 5.22
C ASN A 318 -3.38 -9.05 5.13
N ALA A 319 -2.24 -8.67 4.57
CA ALA A 319 -1.07 -9.52 4.58
C ALA A 319 -0.56 -9.72 6.02
N SER A 320 -0.16 -10.93 6.35
CA SER A 320 0.39 -11.30 7.66
C SER A 320 1.91 -11.22 7.75
N MET A 321 2.58 -11.14 6.60
CA MET A 321 4.04 -11.21 6.51
C MET A 321 4.62 -10.07 5.67
N THR A 322 5.73 -9.50 6.16
CA THR A 322 6.56 -8.54 5.42
C THR A 322 7.89 -9.19 5.06
N TYR A 323 8.29 -9.05 3.81
CA TYR A 323 9.55 -9.56 3.27
C TYR A 323 10.43 -8.38 2.84
N GLN A 324 11.75 -8.56 2.93
CA GLN A 324 12.71 -7.61 2.35
C GLN A 324 13.17 -8.14 1.01
N LEU A 325 13.22 -7.26 0.01
CA LEU A 325 13.80 -7.58 -1.29
C LEU A 325 15.32 -7.69 -1.16
N GLU A 326 15.85 -8.82 -1.53
CA GLU A 326 17.29 -9.07 -1.62
C GLU A 326 17.76 -8.78 -3.05
N LEU A 327 18.60 -7.77 -3.17
CA LEU A 327 19.14 -7.33 -4.45
C LEU A 327 20.41 -8.08 -4.75
N PRO A 328 20.71 -8.38 -6.03
CA PRO A 328 22.01 -8.90 -6.45
C PRO A 328 23.15 -7.96 -6.06
N GLU A 329 24.34 -8.49 -5.85
CA GLU A 329 25.53 -7.67 -5.53
C GLU A 329 25.77 -6.59 -6.60
N GLY A 330 25.85 -5.34 -6.13
CA GLY A 330 26.09 -4.18 -7.02
C GLY A 330 24.82 -3.52 -7.58
N ALA A 331 23.64 -4.09 -7.41
CA ALA A 331 22.40 -3.43 -7.81
C ALA A 331 22.02 -2.31 -6.81
N SER A 332 21.65 -1.15 -7.35
CA SER A 332 21.18 -0.02 -6.51
C SER A 332 19.67 -0.11 -6.28
N PRO A 333 19.18 0.09 -5.05
CA PRO A 333 17.75 0.17 -4.77
C PRO A 333 17.01 1.23 -5.60
N LEU A 334 17.71 2.28 -6.03
CA LEU A 334 17.15 3.35 -6.86
C LEU A 334 16.72 2.87 -8.26
N VAL A 335 17.31 1.80 -8.78
CA VAL A 335 16.92 1.24 -10.08
C VAL A 335 15.51 0.62 -10.00
N LEU A 336 15.11 0.13 -8.83
CA LEU A 336 13.78 -0.43 -8.60
C LEU A 336 12.73 0.61 -8.19
N ALA A 337 13.11 1.87 -7.99
CA ALA A 337 12.19 2.89 -7.48
C ALA A 337 10.95 3.05 -8.36
N ASP A 338 11.13 3.15 -9.68
CA ASP A 338 10.03 3.30 -10.64
C ASP A 338 9.18 2.02 -10.72
N THR A 339 9.82 0.85 -10.70
CA THR A 339 9.14 -0.45 -10.67
C THR A 339 8.32 -0.60 -9.38
N CYS A 340 8.91 -0.26 -8.23
CA CYS A 340 8.23 -0.30 -6.94
C CYS A 340 7.05 0.67 -6.88
N ALA A 341 7.20 1.89 -7.43
CA ALA A 341 6.10 2.86 -7.52
C ALA A 341 4.95 2.35 -8.41
N THR A 342 5.27 1.72 -9.53
CA THR A 342 4.27 1.10 -10.41
C THR A 342 3.53 -0.02 -9.69
N LEU A 343 4.25 -0.95 -9.08
CA LEU A 343 3.68 -2.07 -8.32
C LEU A 343 2.81 -1.59 -7.15
N ALA A 344 3.27 -0.58 -6.41
CA ALA A 344 2.50 0.02 -5.32
C ALA A 344 1.21 0.69 -5.82
N SER A 345 1.21 1.26 -7.03
CA SER A 345 0.02 1.85 -7.64
C SER A 345 -0.97 0.81 -8.15
N GLU A 346 -0.48 -0.34 -8.66
CA GLU A 346 -1.31 -1.47 -9.09
C GLU A 346 -1.93 -2.20 -7.89
N ASP A 347 -1.11 -2.45 -6.86
CA ASP A 347 -1.56 -3.08 -5.62
C ASP A 347 -1.02 -2.34 -4.38
N PRO A 348 -1.80 -1.40 -3.83
CA PRO A 348 -1.42 -0.65 -2.63
C PRO A 348 -1.19 -1.53 -1.39
N ARG A 349 -1.74 -2.76 -1.37
CA ARG A 349 -1.58 -3.69 -0.23
C ARG A 349 -0.23 -4.37 -0.16
N LEU A 350 0.56 -4.30 -1.22
CA LEU A 350 1.96 -4.69 -1.16
C LEU A 350 2.75 -3.81 -0.17
N GLU A 351 2.20 -2.67 0.23
CA GLU A 351 2.78 -1.73 1.20
C GLU A 351 4.28 -1.53 1.00
N ILE A 352 4.68 -1.38 -0.26
CA ILE A 352 6.08 -1.25 -0.63
C ILE A 352 6.65 -0.01 0.04
N SER A 353 7.65 -0.21 0.87
CA SER A 353 8.33 0.87 1.59
C SER A 353 9.84 0.73 1.47
N THR A 354 10.52 1.86 1.30
CA THR A 354 11.97 1.91 1.28
C THR A 354 12.49 2.59 2.53
N ASP A 355 13.33 1.91 3.27
CA ASP A 355 14.04 2.51 4.41
C ASP A 355 15.11 3.45 3.86
N GLU A 356 14.92 4.76 4.04
CA GLU A 356 15.83 5.79 3.53
C GLU A 356 17.26 5.67 4.09
N ARG A 357 17.41 5.13 5.30
CA ARG A 357 18.71 4.97 5.96
C ARG A 357 19.49 3.77 5.44
N THR A 358 18.82 2.65 5.23
CA THR A 358 19.45 1.38 4.83
C THR A 358 19.30 1.09 3.34
N GLY A 359 18.39 1.77 2.64
CA GLY A 359 18.03 1.50 1.25
C GLY A 359 17.29 0.17 1.06
N ARG A 360 16.85 -0.48 2.13
CA ARG A 360 16.15 -1.77 2.05
C ARG A 360 14.71 -1.54 1.63
N ILE A 361 14.25 -2.36 0.70
CA ILE A 361 12.87 -2.33 0.21
C ILE A 361 12.12 -3.45 0.91
N SER A 362 11.02 -3.11 1.58
CA SER A 362 10.11 -4.05 2.24
C SER A 362 8.80 -4.14 1.48
N VAL A 363 8.20 -5.33 1.43
CA VAL A 363 6.95 -5.62 0.75
C VAL A 363 6.10 -6.57 1.59
N CYS A 364 4.80 -6.29 1.69
CA CYS A 364 3.82 -7.16 2.35
C CYS A 364 3.28 -8.17 1.33
N ILE A 365 3.31 -9.45 1.66
CA ILE A 365 2.92 -10.55 0.76
C ILE A 365 1.99 -11.50 1.52
N MET A 366 0.92 -11.95 0.86
CA MET A 366 -0.08 -12.87 1.43
C MET A 366 0.37 -14.33 1.35
N GLY A 367 1.16 -14.71 0.34
CA GLY A 367 1.60 -16.09 0.16
C GLY A 367 2.74 -16.28 -0.82
N LYS A 368 3.20 -17.54 -0.95
CA LYS A 368 4.38 -17.89 -1.77
C LYS A 368 4.16 -17.68 -3.26
N MET A 369 2.96 -17.94 -3.76
CA MET A 369 2.63 -17.75 -5.17
C MET A 369 2.71 -16.28 -5.57
N GLN A 370 2.21 -15.38 -4.71
CA GLN A 370 2.32 -13.93 -4.92
C GLN A 370 3.79 -13.50 -4.95
N MET A 371 4.66 -14.12 -4.14
CA MET A 371 6.10 -13.84 -4.11
C MET A 371 6.78 -14.18 -5.44
N GLU A 372 6.48 -15.37 -6.01
CA GLU A 372 7.04 -15.81 -7.30
C GLU A 372 6.60 -14.90 -8.44
N ILE A 373 5.33 -14.52 -8.45
CA ILE A 373 4.77 -13.61 -9.47
C ILE A 373 5.38 -12.21 -9.34
N LEU A 374 5.54 -11.70 -8.14
CA LEU A 374 6.16 -10.40 -7.89
C LEU A 374 7.63 -10.39 -8.34
N GLN A 375 8.38 -11.47 -8.05
CA GLN A 375 9.76 -11.65 -8.50
C GLN A 375 9.86 -11.57 -10.03
N LYS A 376 8.97 -12.28 -10.74
CA LYS A 376 8.96 -12.29 -12.20
C LYS A 376 8.57 -10.93 -12.77
N LYS A 377 7.57 -10.25 -12.21
CA LYS A 377 7.18 -8.88 -12.61
C LYS A 377 8.33 -7.88 -12.44
N ILE A 378 9.03 -7.94 -11.31
CA ILE A 378 10.20 -7.08 -11.08
C ILE A 378 11.27 -7.37 -12.11
N PHE A 379 11.54 -8.65 -12.43
CA PHE A 379 12.52 -9.03 -13.45
C PHE A 379 12.12 -8.54 -14.85
N GLU A 380 10.86 -8.70 -15.24
CA GLU A 380 10.36 -8.27 -16.55
C GLU A 380 10.44 -6.75 -16.75
N SER A 381 10.20 -5.97 -15.69
CA SER A 381 10.20 -4.51 -15.76
C SER A 381 11.57 -3.88 -15.58
N SER A 382 12.44 -4.45 -14.73
CA SER A 382 13.74 -3.87 -14.36
C SER A 382 14.94 -4.64 -14.90
N GLY A 383 14.77 -5.89 -15.36
CA GLY A 383 15.85 -6.81 -15.69
C GLY A 383 16.63 -7.35 -14.49
N ILE A 384 16.19 -7.05 -13.26
CA ILE A 384 16.89 -7.42 -12.03
C ILE A 384 16.15 -8.59 -11.36
N MET A 385 16.85 -9.71 -11.18
CA MET A 385 16.36 -10.84 -10.41
C MET A 385 16.53 -10.52 -8.92
N VAL A 386 15.42 -10.38 -8.19
CA VAL A 386 15.43 -10.14 -6.76
C VAL A 386 15.19 -11.43 -5.99
N GLY A 387 15.75 -11.53 -4.77
CA GLY A 387 15.40 -12.54 -3.79
C GLY A 387 14.45 -11.95 -2.74
N PHE A 388 13.93 -12.81 -1.87
CA PHE A 388 13.19 -12.40 -0.67
C PHE A 388 13.89 -12.94 0.57
N SER A 389 14.01 -12.09 1.60
CA SER A 389 14.51 -12.51 2.91
C SER A 389 13.54 -13.47 3.60
N THR A 390 13.93 -13.99 4.74
CA THR A 390 12.99 -14.63 5.68
C THR A 390 11.92 -13.61 6.07
N GLY A 391 10.64 -13.97 5.95
CA GLY A 391 9.52 -13.08 6.26
C GLY A 391 9.52 -12.65 7.74
N LYS A 392 9.06 -11.43 8.00
CA LYS A 392 8.81 -10.91 9.34
C LYS A 392 7.30 -10.81 9.56
N ILE A 393 6.87 -11.16 10.76
CA ILE A 393 5.47 -11.03 11.16
C ILE A 393 5.07 -9.54 11.14
N VAL A 394 3.91 -9.26 10.58
CA VAL A 394 3.29 -7.92 10.61
C VAL A 394 2.45 -7.83 11.87
N TYR A 395 2.95 -7.09 12.85
CA TYR A 395 2.17 -6.78 14.04
C TYR A 395 1.29 -5.55 13.81
N GLN A 396 0.23 -5.43 14.61
CA GLN A 396 -0.60 -4.24 14.71
C GLN A 396 -0.69 -3.81 16.18
N GLU A 397 -1.15 -2.59 16.42
CA GLU A 397 -1.38 -2.10 17.77
C GLU A 397 -2.80 -1.56 17.89
N THR A 398 -3.41 -1.74 19.06
CA THR A 398 -4.69 -1.12 19.39
C THR A 398 -4.66 -0.60 20.82
N ILE A 399 -5.74 0.03 21.28
CA ILE A 399 -5.85 0.56 22.63
C ILE A 399 -6.88 -0.23 23.42
N GLN A 400 -6.68 -0.33 24.74
CA GLN A 400 -7.58 -1.07 25.64
C GLN A 400 -8.75 -0.22 26.12
N SER A 401 -8.51 1.06 26.35
CA SER A 401 -9.47 1.99 26.95
C SER A 401 -9.51 3.33 26.19
N PRO A 402 -10.61 4.08 26.28
CA PRO A 402 -10.70 5.40 25.67
C PRO A 402 -9.66 6.36 26.24
N VAL A 403 -9.03 7.16 25.38
CA VAL A 403 -8.01 8.12 25.75
C VAL A 403 -8.17 9.43 24.98
N GLU A 404 -7.86 10.55 25.63
CA GLU A 404 -7.85 11.88 25.02
C GLU A 404 -6.43 12.37 24.78
N GLY A 405 -6.24 13.02 23.64
CA GLY A 405 -4.96 13.63 23.28
C GLY A 405 -5.13 14.99 22.64
N ALA A 406 -4.13 15.82 22.84
CA ALA A 406 -4.07 17.16 22.28
C ALA A 406 -2.76 17.38 21.54
N GLY A 407 -2.82 18.10 20.45
CA GLY A 407 -1.64 18.47 19.68
C GLY A 407 -1.65 19.95 19.35
N HIS A 408 -0.55 20.61 19.63
CA HIS A 408 -0.35 22.02 19.35
C HIS A 408 0.81 22.21 18.37
N PHE A 409 0.60 23.10 17.40
CA PHE A 409 1.58 23.41 16.38
C PHE A 409 1.62 24.92 16.14
N GLU A 410 2.60 25.58 16.73
CA GLU A 410 2.78 27.04 16.70
C GLU A 410 4.25 27.43 16.45
N PRO A 411 4.88 27.02 15.34
CA PRO A 411 6.12 27.66 14.91
C PRO A 411 5.84 29.09 14.45
N LEU A 412 6.89 29.90 14.30
CA LEU A 412 6.75 31.32 13.96
C LEU A 412 5.76 31.58 12.82
N ARG A 413 4.70 32.36 13.09
CA ARG A 413 3.60 32.73 12.15
C ARG A 413 2.67 31.59 11.77
N HIS A 414 2.70 30.46 12.46
CA HIS A 414 1.77 29.35 12.32
C HIS A 414 0.98 29.15 13.62
N TYR A 415 -0.21 28.61 13.55
CA TYR A 415 -1.01 28.29 14.74
C TYR A 415 -2.07 27.23 14.42
N ALA A 416 -2.03 26.11 15.11
CA ALA A 416 -3.12 25.15 15.11
C ALA A 416 -3.12 24.35 16.42
N GLU A 417 -4.29 24.12 16.97
CA GLU A 417 -4.50 23.22 18.11
C GLU A 417 -5.64 22.27 17.78
N VAL A 418 -5.45 20.99 18.05
CA VAL A 418 -6.42 19.93 17.79
C VAL A 418 -6.48 18.98 18.97
N HIS A 419 -7.68 18.67 19.41
CA HIS A 419 -7.95 17.68 20.45
C HIS A 419 -8.73 16.51 19.83
N VAL A 420 -8.31 15.31 20.19
CA VAL A 420 -8.96 14.07 19.74
C VAL A 420 -9.23 13.14 20.91
N ARG A 421 -10.25 12.31 20.74
CA ARG A 421 -10.49 11.16 21.60
C ARG A 421 -10.36 9.91 20.77
N LEU A 422 -9.61 8.95 21.29
CA LEU A 422 -9.48 7.61 20.72
C LEU A 422 -10.36 6.65 21.53
N ASP A 423 -11.21 5.93 20.86
CA ASP A 423 -12.07 4.89 21.46
C ASP A 423 -11.71 3.54 20.81
N PRO A 424 -11.54 2.45 21.58
CA PRO A 424 -11.32 1.13 21.01
C PRO A 424 -12.56 0.64 20.25
N LEU A 425 -12.35 -0.09 19.17
CA LEU A 425 -13.40 -0.71 18.36
C LEU A 425 -13.27 -2.24 18.41
N PRO A 426 -14.32 -2.98 18.06
CA PRO A 426 -14.24 -4.42 17.89
C PRO A 426 -13.17 -4.82 16.86
N PRO A 427 -12.52 -5.99 17.00
CA PRO A 427 -11.54 -6.48 16.05
C PRO A 427 -12.05 -6.48 14.59
N GLY A 428 -11.21 -6.03 13.66
CA GLY A 428 -11.55 -5.95 12.25
C GLY A 428 -12.37 -4.71 11.83
N SER A 429 -12.62 -3.77 12.76
CA SER A 429 -13.36 -2.53 12.47
C SER A 429 -12.54 -1.47 11.74
N GLY A 430 -11.21 -1.62 11.70
CA GLY A 430 -10.32 -0.65 11.10
C GLY A 430 -10.25 0.70 11.84
N ILE A 431 -9.77 1.73 11.15
CA ILE A 431 -9.72 3.10 11.67
C ILE A 431 -10.96 3.87 11.23
N GLN A 432 -11.70 4.41 12.19
CA GLN A 432 -12.85 5.29 11.94
C GLN A 432 -12.52 6.71 12.39
N VAL A 433 -12.76 7.71 11.54
CA VAL A 433 -12.49 9.11 11.84
C VAL A 433 -13.78 9.91 11.75
N VAL A 434 -14.17 10.56 12.85
CA VAL A 434 -15.42 11.32 12.93
C VAL A 434 -15.22 12.68 13.60
N SER A 435 -16.10 13.63 13.31
CA SER A 435 -16.15 14.91 14.02
C SER A 435 -17.18 14.82 15.15
N GLY A 436 -16.77 15.16 16.36
CA GLY A 436 -17.64 15.34 17.53
C GLY A 436 -18.01 16.80 17.81
N ILE A 437 -17.63 17.74 16.93
CA ILE A 437 -17.84 19.18 17.13
C ILE A 437 -18.71 19.79 16.02
N GLY A 438 -19.48 20.82 16.40
CA GLY A 438 -20.30 21.58 15.45
C GLY A 438 -19.48 22.60 14.65
N THR A 439 -20.09 23.10 13.57
CA THR A 439 -19.50 24.13 12.71
C THR A 439 -19.33 25.49 13.40
N ASP A 440 -20.03 25.70 14.51
CA ASP A 440 -19.93 26.92 15.33
C ASP A 440 -18.61 26.96 16.14
N SER A 441 -18.09 25.80 16.49
CA SER A 441 -16.84 25.68 17.25
C SER A 441 -15.61 25.73 16.33
N LEU A 442 -15.67 25.13 15.15
CA LEU A 442 -14.61 25.10 14.15
C LEU A 442 -15.24 25.04 12.76
N SER A 443 -14.75 25.89 11.83
CA SER A 443 -15.33 25.95 10.49
C SER A 443 -15.32 24.60 9.76
N ALA A 444 -16.34 24.33 8.94
CA ALA A 444 -16.47 23.07 8.21
C ALA A 444 -15.25 22.77 7.29
N SER A 445 -14.60 23.80 6.75
CA SER A 445 -13.39 23.65 5.93
C SER A 445 -12.20 23.14 6.75
N TRP A 446 -12.01 23.66 7.95
CA TRP A 446 -10.97 23.23 8.87
C TRP A 446 -11.22 21.83 9.42
N GLN A 447 -12.49 21.52 9.79
CA GLN A 447 -12.86 20.15 10.17
C GLN A 447 -12.54 19.15 9.06
N ARG A 448 -12.94 19.44 7.81
CA ARG A 448 -12.60 18.57 6.66
C ARG A 448 -11.11 18.38 6.48
N SER A 449 -10.30 19.44 6.66
CA SER A 449 -8.83 19.35 6.59
C SER A 449 -8.27 18.42 7.65
N ILE A 450 -8.73 18.52 8.90
CA ILE A 450 -8.32 17.67 10.02
C ILE A 450 -8.73 16.22 9.77
N LEU A 451 -10.01 15.97 9.46
CA LEU A 451 -10.51 14.62 9.23
C LEU A 451 -9.82 13.94 8.05
N SER A 452 -9.59 14.67 6.95
CA SER A 452 -8.84 14.17 5.81
C SER A 452 -7.39 13.84 6.17
N ALA A 453 -6.74 14.67 6.99
CA ALA A 453 -5.37 14.41 7.44
C ALA A 453 -5.27 13.16 8.32
N LEU A 454 -6.24 12.96 9.21
CA LEU A 454 -6.32 11.80 10.10
C LEU A 454 -6.66 10.50 9.35
N SER A 455 -7.58 10.56 8.38
CA SER A 455 -7.98 9.39 7.60
C SER A 455 -6.91 8.91 6.62
N ARG A 456 -6.13 9.83 6.03
CA ARG A 456 -5.08 9.47 5.05
C ARG A 456 -3.79 8.98 5.68
N LYS A 457 -3.53 9.34 6.93
CA LYS A 457 -2.30 8.91 7.62
C LYS A 457 -2.51 7.55 8.27
N ARG A 458 -1.63 6.60 7.97
CA ARG A 458 -1.51 5.37 8.76
C ARG A 458 -0.77 5.70 10.05
N HIS A 459 -1.50 5.68 11.17
CA HIS A 459 -0.95 6.01 12.49
C HIS A 459 -0.10 4.86 13.02
N ARG A 460 1.11 5.16 13.48
CA ARG A 460 1.99 4.18 14.13
C ARG A 460 1.74 4.14 15.62
N GLY A 461 1.72 2.94 16.17
CA GLY A 461 1.63 2.71 17.62
C GLY A 461 2.93 3.03 18.37
N VAL A 462 2.92 2.78 19.65
CA VAL A 462 4.00 3.18 20.59
C VAL A 462 4.79 2.01 21.15
N LEU A 463 4.32 0.77 20.94
CA LEU A 463 4.98 -0.43 21.46
C LEU A 463 6.09 -0.93 20.51
N THR A 464 5.78 -1.08 19.26
CA THR A 464 6.68 -1.62 18.24
C THR A 464 6.82 -0.73 17.02
N GLY A 465 6.06 0.38 16.97
CA GLY A 465 5.92 1.22 15.78
C GLY A 465 5.07 0.58 14.68
N SER A 466 4.40 -0.51 14.99
CA SER A 466 3.41 -1.14 14.10
C SER A 466 2.21 -0.23 13.89
N PHE A 467 1.41 -0.49 12.85
CA PHE A 467 0.27 0.37 12.58
C PHE A 467 -0.87 0.13 13.56
N VAL A 468 -1.49 1.23 13.98
CA VAL A 468 -2.69 1.20 14.84
C VAL A 468 -3.88 0.76 14.01
N ASN A 469 -4.71 -0.12 14.58
CA ASN A 469 -5.95 -0.60 13.99
C ASN A 469 -7.06 -0.70 15.06
N ASP A 470 -8.31 -0.85 14.61
CA ASP A 470 -9.50 -0.99 15.45
C ASP A 470 -9.68 0.14 16.48
N VAL A 471 -9.51 1.38 15.99
CA VAL A 471 -9.64 2.60 16.79
C VAL A 471 -10.52 3.63 16.09
N LYS A 472 -11.43 4.21 16.86
CA LYS A 472 -12.23 5.36 16.44
C LYS A 472 -11.57 6.64 16.92
N ILE A 473 -11.23 7.51 15.99
CA ILE A 473 -10.65 8.83 16.25
C ILE A 473 -11.76 9.88 16.14
N THR A 474 -12.12 10.49 17.25
CA THR A 474 -13.15 11.52 17.31
C THR A 474 -12.49 12.88 17.52
N LEU A 475 -12.71 13.83 16.62
CA LEU A 475 -12.30 15.23 16.80
C LEU A 475 -13.16 15.86 17.88
N THR A 476 -12.61 16.24 19.04
CA THR A 476 -13.33 16.78 20.21
C THR A 476 -13.22 18.28 20.34
N ALA A 477 -12.11 18.88 19.89
CA ALA A 477 -11.94 20.34 19.84
C ALA A 477 -10.86 20.73 18.82
N GLY A 478 -10.90 21.97 18.37
CA GLY A 478 -9.88 22.53 17.51
C GLY A 478 -9.89 24.04 17.50
N LYS A 479 -8.72 24.66 17.39
CA LYS A 479 -8.55 26.12 17.34
C LYS A 479 -7.55 26.50 16.28
N GLY A 480 -7.91 27.48 15.49
CA GLY A 480 -7.06 28.08 14.48
C GLY A 480 -7.07 29.60 14.57
N HIS A 481 -6.16 30.25 13.90
CA HIS A 481 -6.09 31.69 13.80
C HIS A 481 -6.22 32.14 12.34
N ILE A 482 -7.16 33.05 12.06
CA ILE A 482 -7.55 33.44 10.67
C ILE A 482 -6.36 33.86 9.80
N LYS A 483 -5.33 34.48 10.38
CA LYS A 483 -4.16 34.98 9.64
C LYS A 483 -2.96 34.03 9.64
N HIS A 484 -2.92 33.06 10.58
CA HIS A 484 -1.72 32.27 10.85
C HIS A 484 -1.95 30.77 10.69
N THR A 485 -3.18 30.30 10.44
CA THR A 485 -3.46 28.88 10.26
C THR A 485 -3.55 28.52 8.80
N THR A 486 -2.77 27.53 8.40
CA THR A 486 -2.82 26.89 7.09
C THR A 486 -3.30 25.44 7.23
N GLY A 487 -3.71 24.79 6.13
CA GLY A 487 -4.14 23.38 6.16
C GLY A 487 -3.04 22.43 6.62
N GLY A 488 -1.77 22.77 6.39
CA GLY A 488 -0.60 22.02 6.87
C GLY A 488 -0.46 22.04 8.39
N ASP A 489 -0.82 23.13 9.03
CA ASP A 489 -0.71 23.31 10.49
C ASP A 489 -1.67 22.36 11.21
N PHE A 490 -2.92 22.28 10.73
CA PHE A 490 -3.88 21.33 11.27
C PHE A 490 -3.45 19.88 11.08
N ARG A 491 -2.79 19.55 9.97
CA ARG A 491 -2.22 18.21 9.77
C ARG A 491 -1.18 17.89 10.85
N GLN A 492 -0.29 18.84 11.14
CA GLN A 492 0.74 18.68 12.17
C GLN A 492 0.13 18.56 13.55
N ALA A 493 -0.81 19.43 13.90
CA ALA A 493 -1.46 19.41 15.20
C ALA A 493 -2.29 18.12 15.39
N ALA A 494 -3.06 17.71 14.39
CA ALA A 494 -3.90 16.50 14.44
C ALA A 494 -3.05 15.21 14.59
N CYS A 495 -1.95 15.09 13.84
CA CYS A 495 -1.06 13.93 13.97
C CYS A 495 -0.39 13.87 15.36
N ARG A 496 0.00 15.02 15.93
CA ARG A 496 0.53 15.11 17.29
C ARG A 496 -0.51 14.76 18.34
N ALA A 497 -1.75 15.20 18.15
CA ALA A 497 -2.86 14.87 19.05
C ALA A 497 -3.10 13.35 19.13
N VAL A 498 -3.15 12.66 18.00
CA VAL A 498 -3.26 11.20 17.98
C VAL A 498 -2.02 10.54 18.60
N ARG A 499 -0.83 11.02 18.26
CA ARG A 499 0.42 10.45 18.81
C ARG A 499 0.50 10.62 20.30
N GLN A 500 0.14 11.81 20.83
CA GLN A 500 0.11 12.07 22.27
C GLN A 500 -0.95 11.19 22.98
N ALA A 501 -2.13 11.00 22.37
CA ALA A 501 -3.13 10.08 22.90
C ALA A 501 -2.59 8.65 23.00
N LEU A 502 -1.91 8.16 21.95
CA LEU A 502 -1.30 6.82 21.96
C LEU A 502 -0.21 6.68 23.01
N MET A 503 0.59 7.75 23.29
CA MET A 503 1.59 7.76 24.36
C MET A 503 0.97 7.63 25.76
N LYS A 504 -0.28 8.08 25.93
CA LYS A 504 -1.04 7.97 27.18
C LYS A 504 -1.84 6.68 27.31
N ALA A 505 -2.12 6.03 26.18
CA ALA A 505 -3.00 4.87 26.10
C ALA A 505 -2.32 3.62 26.65
N GLU A 506 -3.13 2.73 27.22
CA GLU A 506 -2.75 1.32 27.39
C GLU A 506 -2.87 0.63 26.03
N SER A 507 -1.74 0.53 25.32
CA SER A 507 -1.69 -0.10 24.01
C SER A 507 -1.54 -1.61 24.11
N ILE A 508 -2.15 -2.33 23.17
CA ILE A 508 -2.10 -3.79 23.04
C ILE A 508 -1.42 -4.13 21.72
N LEU A 509 -0.42 -5.01 21.77
CA LEU A 509 0.19 -5.58 20.57
C LEU A 509 -0.72 -6.71 20.03
N LEU A 510 -1.03 -6.63 18.75
CA LEU A 510 -1.82 -7.62 18.03
C LEU A 510 -0.91 -8.40 17.08
N GLU A 511 -1.04 -9.72 17.08
CA GLU A 511 -0.38 -10.61 16.12
C GLU A 511 -1.41 -11.21 15.13
N PRO A 512 -0.99 -11.48 13.88
CA PRO A 512 -1.87 -12.12 12.90
C PRO A 512 -2.11 -13.57 13.24
N TYR A 513 -3.37 -14.01 13.04
CA TYR A 513 -3.82 -15.40 13.19
C TYR A 513 -4.22 -15.97 11.84
N GLU A 514 -4.03 -17.26 11.68
CA GLU A 514 -4.54 -18.06 10.58
C GLU A 514 -5.58 -19.05 11.09
N SER A 515 -6.68 -19.21 10.38
CA SER A 515 -7.55 -20.38 10.46
C SER A 515 -7.01 -21.43 9.50
N PHE A 516 -6.99 -22.67 9.91
CA PHE A 516 -6.46 -23.75 9.09
C PHE A 516 -7.36 -24.98 9.08
N GLU A 517 -7.25 -25.73 7.98
CA GLU A 517 -7.81 -27.06 7.83
C GLU A 517 -6.68 -28.03 7.50
N LEU A 518 -6.50 -29.02 8.32
CA LEU A 518 -5.50 -30.07 8.18
C LEU A 518 -6.18 -31.43 7.98
N THR A 519 -6.09 -31.97 6.79
CA THR A 519 -6.54 -33.33 6.48
C THR A 519 -5.35 -34.29 6.51
N LEU A 520 -5.44 -35.38 7.25
CA LEU A 520 -4.36 -36.33 7.39
C LEU A 520 -4.87 -37.74 7.67
N PRO A 521 -4.01 -38.78 7.46
CA PRO A 521 -4.31 -40.15 7.87
C PRO A 521 -4.45 -40.27 9.39
N SER A 522 -5.37 -41.11 9.87
CA SER A 522 -5.64 -41.31 11.30
C SER A 522 -4.39 -41.70 12.12
N GLU A 523 -3.43 -42.39 11.51
CA GLU A 523 -2.12 -42.73 12.11
C GLU A 523 -1.30 -41.51 12.54
N SER A 524 -1.48 -40.37 11.90
CA SER A 524 -0.72 -39.14 12.15
C SER A 524 -1.44 -38.16 13.10
N LEU A 525 -2.67 -38.46 13.51
CA LEU A 525 -3.51 -37.59 14.33
C LEU A 525 -2.85 -37.15 15.64
N SER A 526 -2.35 -38.09 16.41
CA SER A 526 -1.76 -37.80 17.74
C SER A 526 -0.55 -36.89 17.64
N ARG A 527 0.27 -37.03 16.59
CA ARG A 527 1.40 -36.16 16.33
C ARG A 527 0.93 -34.74 15.92
N ALA A 528 -0.05 -34.67 15.03
CA ALA A 528 -0.58 -33.38 14.59
C ALA A 528 -1.18 -32.60 15.76
N LEU A 529 -1.95 -33.22 16.62
CA LEU A 529 -2.52 -32.57 17.81
C LEU A 529 -1.45 -32.08 18.77
N PHE A 530 -0.42 -32.84 19.02
CA PHE A 530 0.72 -32.45 19.85
C PHE A 530 1.48 -31.26 19.25
N ASP A 531 1.74 -31.31 17.93
CA ASP A 531 2.44 -30.24 17.23
C ASP A 531 1.60 -28.95 17.24
N LEU A 532 0.27 -29.02 17.02
CA LEU A 532 -0.63 -27.88 17.02
C LEU A 532 -0.84 -27.27 18.41
N GLU A 533 -0.89 -28.11 19.46
CA GLU A 533 -0.95 -27.61 20.84
C GLU A 533 0.33 -26.86 21.22
N ASN A 534 1.51 -27.36 20.87
CA ASN A 534 2.79 -26.68 21.08
C ASN A 534 2.90 -25.38 20.27
N ARG A 535 2.15 -25.25 19.18
CA ARG A 535 2.05 -24.06 18.33
C ARG A 535 0.96 -23.08 18.78
N GLU A 536 0.40 -23.29 19.95
CA GLU A 536 -0.64 -22.44 20.57
C GLU A 536 -1.94 -22.38 19.75
N CYS A 537 -2.24 -23.39 18.96
CA CYS A 537 -3.44 -23.46 18.16
C CYS A 537 -4.64 -23.96 18.98
N SER A 538 -5.81 -23.40 18.71
CA SER A 538 -7.09 -23.98 19.12
C SER A 538 -7.58 -24.91 18.00
N VAL A 539 -7.97 -26.14 18.33
CA VAL A 539 -8.29 -27.15 17.32
C VAL A 539 -9.59 -27.88 17.61
N GLU A 540 -10.31 -28.22 16.57
CA GLU A 540 -11.47 -29.10 16.54
C GLU A 540 -11.18 -30.26 15.60
N VAL A 541 -11.50 -31.52 16.03
CA VAL A 541 -11.19 -32.73 15.26
C VAL A 541 -12.49 -33.35 14.76
N ASN A 542 -12.55 -33.60 13.48
CA ASN A 542 -13.66 -34.30 12.83
C ASN A 542 -13.13 -35.49 12.04
N GLU A 543 -13.86 -36.60 12.06
CA GLU A 543 -13.53 -37.79 11.28
C GLU A 543 -14.30 -37.79 9.96
N ASN A 544 -13.59 -37.91 8.86
CA ASN A 544 -14.20 -37.98 7.53
C ASN A 544 -14.62 -39.42 7.22
N GLN A 545 -15.64 -39.58 6.36
CA GLN A 545 -16.21 -40.89 5.96
C GLN A 545 -15.19 -41.86 5.33
N ASN A 546 -14.02 -41.38 4.90
CA ASN A 546 -12.96 -42.18 4.27
C ASN A 546 -11.84 -42.62 5.21
N GLY A 547 -12.02 -42.52 6.54
CA GLY A 547 -10.99 -42.88 7.52
C GLY A 547 -9.81 -41.89 7.59
N THR A 548 -9.95 -40.73 7.00
CA THR A 548 -9.06 -39.59 7.17
C THR A 548 -9.58 -38.66 8.25
N MET A 549 -8.68 -38.02 8.98
CA MET A 549 -9.02 -37.06 10.03
C MET A 549 -8.90 -35.64 9.47
N CYS A 550 -9.87 -34.81 9.79
CA CYS A 550 -9.87 -33.40 9.50
C CYS A 550 -9.76 -32.61 10.80
N ILE A 551 -8.70 -31.81 10.94
CA ILE A 551 -8.48 -30.92 12.07
C ILE A 551 -8.72 -29.50 11.56
N LYS A 552 -9.71 -28.83 12.12
CA LYS A 552 -9.93 -27.40 11.89
C LYS A 552 -9.45 -26.63 13.11
N GLY A 553 -8.83 -25.47 12.89
CA GLY A 553 -8.34 -24.71 14.03
C GLY A 553 -7.88 -23.31 13.64
N GLU A 554 -7.45 -22.57 14.67
CA GLU A 554 -6.85 -21.25 14.52
C GLU A 554 -5.58 -21.18 15.35
N GLY A 555 -4.58 -20.47 14.84
CA GLY A 555 -3.31 -20.27 15.55
C GLY A 555 -2.55 -19.04 15.07
N PRO A 556 -1.54 -18.59 15.85
CA PRO A 556 -0.72 -17.44 15.48
C PRO A 556 0.20 -17.79 14.29
N VAL A 557 0.29 -16.86 13.31
CA VAL A 557 1.15 -17.03 12.12
C VAL A 557 2.59 -17.34 12.51
N ARG A 558 3.10 -16.74 13.60
CA ARG A 558 4.49 -16.93 14.07
C ARG A 558 4.85 -18.40 14.38
N THR A 559 3.88 -19.18 14.82
CA THR A 559 4.09 -20.59 15.18
C THR A 559 3.71 -21.55 14.06
N LEU A 560 2.80 -21.16 13.17
CA LEU A 560 2.35 -21.96 12.03
C LEU A 560 3.28 -21.84 10.81
N GLN A 561 4.19 -20.88 10.82
CA GLN A 561 5.17 -20.68 9.75
C GLN A 561 5.93 -21.99 9.45
N ASN A 562 5.93 -22.43 8.19
CA ASN A 562 6.54 -23.68 7.69
C ASN A 562 5.87 -25.00 8.16
N TYR A 563 4.77 -24.96 8.91
CA TYR A 563 4.13 -26.20 9.38
C TYR A 563 3.62 -27.09 8.24
N ASN A 564 3.17 -26.51 7.13
CA ASN A 564 2.81 -27.27 5.92
C ASN A 564 3.95 -28.18 5.43
N GLY A 565 5.19 -27.68 5.45
CA GLY A 565 6.37 -28.51 5.09
C GLY A 565 6.59 -29.69 6.05
N GLU A 566 6.39 -29.46 7.36
CA GLU A 566 6.50 -30.52 8.37
C GLU A 566 5.38 -31.55 8.21
N VAL A 567 4.14 -31.11 7.97
CA VAL A 567 2.99 -31.99 7.69
C VAL A 567 3.30 -32.88 6.49
N THR A 568 3.79 -32.32 5.41
CA THR A 568 4.14 -33.08 4.20
C THR A 568 5.18 -34.16 4.50
N VAL A 569 6.17 -33.88 5.35
CA VAL A 569 7.24 -34.81 5.71
C VAL A 569 6.71 -35.96 6.55
N TYR A 570 6.01 -35.70 7.69
CA TYR A 570 5.60 -36.77 8.60
C TYR A 570 4.41 -37.58 8.09
N THR A 571 3.56 -37.00 7.22
CA THR A 571 2.47 -37.74 6.57
C THR A 571 2.91 -38.40 5.25
N LYS A 572 4.19 -38.30 4.86
CA LYS A 572 4.74 -38.82 3.59
C LYS A 572 3.96 -38.29 2.35
N GLY A 573 3.59 -37.01 2.37
CA GLY A 573 2.88 -36.37 1.30
C GLY A 573 1.35 -36.62 1.27
N LYS A 574 0.80 -37.34 2.26
CA LYS A 574 -0.65 -37.60 2.35
C LYS A 574 -1.43 -36.54 3.11
N GLY A 575 -0.75 -35.73 3.91
CA GLY A 575 -1.36 -34.65 4.68
C GLY A 575 -1.51 -33.38 3.81
N ILE A 576 -2.65 -32.74 3.93
CA ILE A 576 -2.97 -31.49 3.26
C ILE A 576 -3.24 -30.45 4.34
N PHE A 577 -2.43 -29.41 4.39
CA PHE A 577 -2.59 -28.27 5.30
C PHE A 577 -2.93 -27.03 4.47
N ILE A 578 -4.08 -26.45 4.74
CA ILE A 578 -4.57 -25.21 4.10
C ILE A 578 -4.79 -24.20 5.20
N SER A 579 -4.25 -23.01 5.08
CA SER A 579 -4.46 -21.92 6.03
C SER A 579 -4.90 -20.63 5.34
N GLU A 580 -5.65 -19.82 6.07
CA GLU A 580 -6.17 -18.54 5.65
C GLU A 580 -6.10 -17.52 6.78
N THR A 581 -6.03 -16.24 6.45
CA THR A 581 -5.95 -15.16 7.42
C THR A 581 -7.22 -15.11 8.28
N ALA A 582 -7.08 -15.20 9.58
CA ALA A 582 -8.18 -15.12 10.56
C ALA A 582 -8.24 -13.78 11.31
N GLY A 583 -7.50 -12.76 10.80
CA GLY A 583 -7.42 -11.44 11.42
C GLY A 583 -6.32 -11.33 12.46
N PHE A 584 -6.45 -10.35 13.36
CA PHE A 584 -5.46 -10.06 14.39
C PHE A 584 -6.03 -10.30 15.79
N ARG A 585 -5.19 -10.80 16.70
CA ARG A 585 -5.57 -11.05 18.09
C ARG A 585 -4.47 -10.58 19.05
N PRO A 586 -4.77 -10.31 20.32
CA PRO A 586 -3.75 -9.92 21.29
C PRO A 586 -2.60 -10.92 21.35
N CYS A 587 -1.39 -10.42 21.26
CA CYS A 587 -0.17 -11.21 21.27
C CYS A 587 0.13 -11.72 22.69
N LYS A 588 0.30 -13.01 22.86
CA LYS A 588 0.61 -13.61 24.17
C LYS A 588 2.04 -13.29 24.64
N ASP A 589 3.00 -13.24 23.71
CA ASP A 589 4.42 -12.96 23.98
C ASP A 589 4.78 -11.49 23.74
N ALA A 590 3.84 -10.57 23.95
CA ALA A 590 3.99 -9.16 23.60
C ALA A 590 5.26 -8.51 24.21
N GLU A 591 5.54 -8.77 25.49
CA GLU A 591 6.69 -8.17 26.17
C GLU A 591 8.01 -8.55 25.49
N ARG A 592 8.22 -9.83 25.21
CA ARG A 592 9.41 -10.32 24.51
C ARG A 592 9.58 -9.70 23.12
N ILE A 593 8.49 -9.58 22.38
CA ILE A 593 8.51 -9.06 21.01
C ILE A 593 8.79 -7.55 21.03
N ILE A 594 8.23 -6.81 21.99
CA ILE A 594 8.48 -5.38 22.16
C ILE A 594 9.96 -5.14 22.48
N GLU A 595 10.54 -5.93 23.39
CA GLU A 595 11.96 -5.85 23.73
C GLU A 595 12.86 -6.19 22.52
N GLU A 596 12.51 -7.22 21.74
CA GLU A 596 13.25 -7.65 20.55
C GLU A 596 13.24 -6.58 19.46
N ILE A 597 12.11 -5.93 19.23
CA ILE A 597 11.98 -4.85 18.24
C ILE A 597 12.65 -3.56 18.73
N GLY A 598 12.56 -3.26 20.02
CA GLY A 598 13.25 -2.14 20.65
C GLY A 598 12.88 -0.77 20.05
N TYR A 599 11.61 -0.58 19.71
CA TYR A 599 11.12 0.69 19.16
C TYR A 599 10.99 1.75 20.23
N ASP A 600 11.60 2.92 20.02
CA ASP A 600 11.46 4.08 20.89
C ASP A 600 10.53 5.13 20.27
N PRO A 601 9.32 5.31 20.83
CA PRO A 601 8.33 6.23 20.28
C PRO A 601 8.69 7.71 20.45
N GLU A 602 9.59 8.07 21.36
CA GLU A 602 10.06 9.45 21.53
C GLU A 602 11.13 9.82 20.50
N MET A 603 11.87 8.84 19.99
CA MET A 603 12.92 9.03 18.99
C MET A 603 12.41 8.95 17.54
N ASP A 604 11.11 8.71 17.31
CA ASP A 604 10.52 8.68 15.98
C ASP A 604 10.25 10.10 15.44
N LEU A 605 11.20 10.62 14.69
CA LEU A 605 11.14 11.96 14.10
C LEU A 605 9.98 12.15 13.09
N HIS A 606 9.51 11.07 12.48
CA HIS A 606 8.38 11.11 11.54
C HIS A 606 7.02 11.16 12.24
N ASN A 607 6.96 10.71 13.49
CA ASN A 607 5.76 10.70 14.32
C ASN A 607 6.03 11.29 15.71
N PRO A 608 6.45 12.57 15.79
CA PRO A 608 6.82 13.19 17.07
C PRO A 608 5.61 13.30 18.00
N PRO A 609 5.73 12.87 19.26
CA PRO A 609 4.67 13.00 20.25
C PRO A 609 4.54 14.41 20.83
N ASP A 610 5.60 15.20 20.75
CA ASP A 610 5.71 16.52 21.37
C ASP A 610 4.93 17.59 20.61
N SER A 611 4.46 18.60 21.33
CA SER A 611 3.80 19.78 20.76
C SER A 611 4.77 20.95 20.61
N ILE A 612 4.52 21.84 19.65
CA ILE A 612 5.32 23.02 19.38
C ILE A 612 4.54 24.26 19.75
N PHE A 613 5.09 25.07 20.68
CA PHE A 613 4.53 26.35 21.13
C PHE A 613 5.46 27.50 20.75
N CYS A 614 4.96 28.72 20.76
CA CYS A 614 5.73 29.91 20.46
C CYS A 614 5.80 30.85 21.69
N ALA A 615 7.01 31.28 22.05
CA ALA A 615 7.21 32.33 23.03
C ALA A 615 8.31 33.27 22.58
N ASN A 616 8.09 34.58 22.71
CA ASN A 616 9.07 35.65 22.36
C ASN A 616 9.56 35.53 20.91
N GLY A 617 8.69 35.06 19.97
CA GLY A 617 9.02 34.94 18.55
C GLY A 617 9.88 33.71 18.19
N SER A 618 10.05 32.75 19.11
CA SER A 618 10.76 31.47 18.87
C SER A 618 9.88 30.30 19.22
N GLY A 619 9.84 29.28 18.33
CA GLY A 619 9.20 28.01 18.61
C GLY A 619 10.01 27.19 19.65
N TYR A 620 9.32 26.47 20.51
CA TYR A 620 9.92 25.53 21.46
C TYR A 620 9.06 24.29 21.60
N ASN A 621 9.71 23.13 21.82
CA ASN A 621 9.03 21.89 22.06
C ASN A 621 8.55 21.78 23.51
N VAL A 622 7.35 21.27 23.68
CA VAL A 622 6.79 20.82 24.95
C VAL A 622 6.57 19.32 24.86
N ARG A 623 7.10 18.57 25.81
CA ARG A 623 6.97 17.11 25.82
C ARG A 623 5.51 16.69 25.90
N TRP A 624 5.20 15.53 25.31
CA TRP A 624 3.86 14.99 25.25
C TRP A 624 3.16 14.86 26.61
N ASN A 625 3.91 14.54 27.68
CA ASN A 625 3.40 14.41 29.05
C ASN A 625 3.14 15.73 29.77
N GLU A 626 3.73 16.84 29.29
CA GLU A 626 3.55 18.20 29.83
C GLU A 626 2.63 19.05 28.93
N ALA A 627 2.34 18.60 27.72
CA ALA A 627 1.67 19.40 26.69
C ALA A 627 0.24 19.82 27.07
N ASP A 628 -0.47 19.03 27.87
CA ASP A 628 -1.85 19.31 28.27
C ASP A 628 -1.95 20.60 29.12
N GLU A 629 -0.95 20.88 29.95
CA GLU A 629 -0.92 22.10 30.77
C GLU A 629 -0.68 23.38 29.96
N HIS A 630 -0.15 23.24 28.74
CA HIS A 630 0.16 24.34 27.84
C HIS A 630 -0.92 24.61 26.79
N MET A 631 -1.95 23.73 26.67
CA MET A 631 -2.99 23.87 25.65
C MET A 631 -3.86 25.10 25.89
N HIS A 632 -4.23 25.77 24.80
CA HIS A 632 -5.08 26.95 24.83
C HIS A 632 -6.59 26.61 24.94
N ILE A 633 -6.95 25.35 24.69
CA ILE A 633 -8.29 24.79 24.94
C ILE A 633 -8.15 23.87 26.15
N GLN A 634 -8.91 24.12 27.22
CA GLN A 634 -8.89 23.24 28.39
C GLN A 634 -9.69 21.95 28.09
N LEU A 635 -9.10 20.80 28.37
CA LEU A 635 -9.78 19.50 28.33
C LEU A 635 -10.94 19.49 29.33
N LYS A 636 -12.10 19.07 28.93
CA LYS A 636 -13.34 19.15 29.71
C LYS A 636 -13.44 18.19 30.89
N ASN A 637 -12.50 17.28 31.10
CA ASN A 637 -12.51 16.36 32.24
C ASN A 637 -11.11 15.94 32.65
N GLY A 638 -10.75 16.20 33.90
CA GLY A 638 -9.60 15.60 34.54
C GLY A 638 -9.12 16.43 35.71
N GLU A 639 -9.27 15.94 36.92
CA GLU A 639 -8.56 16.44 38.10
C GLU A 639 -7.05 16.42 37.81
N ALA A 640 -6.43 17.56 37.87
CA ALA A 640 -5.00 17.73 37.67
C ALA A 640 -4.20 16.98 38.74
N PRO A 641 -3.19 16.17 38.43
CA PRO A 641 -2.22 15.74 39.44
C PRO A 641 -1.33 16.92 39.80
N SER A 642 -1.39 17.33 41.06
CA SER A 642 -0.54 18.34 41.65
C SER A 642 0.90 17.83 41.78
N GLY A 643 1.78 18.37 40.96
CA GLY A 643 3.21 18.09 41.03
C GLY A 643 3.99 18.98 40.09
N ALA A 644 4.32 20.20 40.53
CA ALA A 644 5.15 21.13 39.78
C ALA A 644 6.58 20.58 39.64
N MET A 645 6.94 20.06 38.50
CA MET A 645 8.34 19.86 38.11
C MET A 645 8.77 20.93 37.09
N ARG A 646 9.93 21.53 37.34
CA ARG A 646 10.51 22.60 36.54
C ARG A 646 10.77 22.14 35.12
N SER A 647 10.10 22.78 34.14
CA SER A 647 10.32 22.54 32.73
C SER A 647 11.73 22.95 32.30
N THR A 648 12.48 22.04 31.72
CA THR A 648 13.67 22.33 30.92
C THR A 648 13.26 22.77 29.54
N ARG A 649 13.38 24.06 29.24
CA ARG A 649 13.10 24.61 27.91
C ARG A 649 14.20 24.20 26.94
N TYR A 650 13.88 23.35 26.01
CA TYR A 650 14.74 23.08 24.87
C TYR A 650 14.36 24.00 23.69
N LYS A 651 15.35 24.63 23.08
CA LYS A 651 15.15 25.37 21.82
C LYS A 651 15.01 24.34 20.67
N VAL A 652 13.96 24.45 19.89
CA VAL A 652 13.87 23.72 18.61
C VAL A 652 15.06 24.16 17.76
N SER A 653 15.80 23.22 17.18
CA SER A 653 16.92 23.56 16.32
C SER A 653 16.41 24.22 15.02
N GLU A 654 17.20 25.12 14.43
CA GLU A 654 16.83 25.74 13.14
C GLU A 654 16.62 24.70 12.03
N ASN A 655 17.29 23.54 12.11
CA ASN A 655 17.13 22.43 11.18
C ASN A 655 15.77 21.73 11.34
N ASP A 656 15.30 21.52 12.58
CA ASP A 656 13.99 20.92 12.86
C ASP A 656 12.86 21.86 12.42
N LEU A 657 13.03 23.16 12.64
CA LEU A 657 12.10 24.19 12.14
C LEU A 657 12.09 24.25 10.62
N GLY A 658 13.25 24.17 9.96
CA GLY A 658 13.38 24.13 8.51
C GLY A 658 12.62 22.94 7.92
N TYR A 659 12.82 21.75 8.46
CA TYR A 659 12.14 20.52 8.03
C TYR A 659 10.62 20.60 8.26
N ILE A 660 10.19 21.11 9.40
CA ILE A 660 8.76 21.29 9.72
C ILE A 660 8.13 22.36 8.81
N MET A 661 8.83 23.46 8.50
CA MET A 661 8.35 24.50 7.59
C MET A 661 8.27 23.99 6.13
N GLU A 662 9.18 23.15 5.69
CA GLU A 662 9.16 22.55 4.35
C GLU A 662 7.98 21.58 4.18
N MET A 663 7.66 20.81 5.23
CA MET A 663 6.47 19.94 5.26
C MET A 663 5.15 20.72 5.31
N THR A 664 5.14 21.96 5.83
CA THR A 664 3.93 22.79 5.97
C THR A 664 3.74 23.81 4.85
N ALA A 665 4.75 24.07 4.00
CA ALA A 665 4.75 25.08 2.94
C ALA A 665 3.81 24.79 1.75
N GLY A 666 2.97 23.74 1.84
CA GLY A 666 1.95 23.41 0.84
C GLY A 666 0.73 24.33 0.89
N ARG A 667 0.71 25.40 0.11
CA ARG A 667 -0.43 26.13 -0.42
C ARG A 667 -1.31 26.93 0.54
N ASN A 668 -1.01 28.22 0.61
CA ASN A 668 -1.98 29.23 1.04
C ASN A 668 -2.00 30.37 0.00
N ARG A 669 -2.98 30.39 -0.91
CA ARG A 669 -3.16 31.46 -1.90
C ARG A 669 -4.63 31.70 -2.22
N ASN A 670 -4.96 32.96 -2.41
CA ASN A 670 -6.29 33.47 -2.67
C ASN A 670 -6.65 33.29 -4.18
N PRO A 671 -7.81 32.71 -4.55
CA PRO A 671 -8.08 32.22 -5.91
C PRO A 671 -8.08 33.27 -7.02
N ASP A 672 -8.44 34.53 -6.75
CA ASP A 672 -8.59 35.56 -7.79
C ASP A 672 -7.28 36.29 -8.18
N LYS A 673 -6.27 36.30 -7.34
CA LYS A 673 -4.90 36.73 -7.71
C LYS A 673 -4.07 35.59 -8.30
N GLU A 674 -4.48 34.33 -8.07
CA GLU A 674 -3.77 33.16 -8.54
C GLU A 674 -3.92 32.91 -10.05
N ALA A 675 -5.04 33.26 -10.66
CA ALA A 675 -5.26 33.03 -12.09
C ALA A 675 -4.31 33.87 -12.99
N GLU A 676 -4.08 35.12 -12.64
CA GLU A 676 -3.17 35.98 -13.39
C GLU A 676 -1.69 35.69 -13.11
N GLU A 677 -1.37 35.33 -11.87
CA GLU A 677 -0.01 34.93 -11.49
C GLU A 677 0.33 33.50 -11.98
N LYS A 678 -0.65 32.58 -12.09
CA LYS A 678 -0.48 31.25 -12.69
C LYS A 678 -0.12 31.34 -14.18
N ILE A 679 -0.82 32.15 -14.94
CA ILE A 679 -0.53 32.33 -16.37
C ILE A 679 0.86 32.96 -16.60
N ARG A 680 1.29 33.87 -15.72
CA ARG A 680 2.63 34.45 -15.75
C ARG A 680 3.71 33.45 -15.33
N LYS A 681 3.46 32.67 -14.26
CA LYS A 681 4.39 31.62 -13.75
C LYS A 681 4.45 30.39 -14.65
N GLU A 682 3.35 30.04 -15.32
CA GLU A 682 3.38 28.93 -16.29
C GLU A 682 4.20 29.29 -17.53
N LYS A 683 4.13 30.56 -17.98
CA LYS A 683 5.00 31.03 -19.05
C LYS A 683 6.46 31.15 -18.63
N GLU A 684 6.74 31.54 -17.39
CA GLU A 684 8.11 31.54 -16.82
C GLU A 684 8.58 30.09 -16.55
N LYS A 685 7.74 29.21 -16.03
CA LYS A 685 8.07 27.81 -15.77
C LYS A 685 8.33 27.02 -17.04
N LYS A 686 7.53 27.24 -18.11
CA LYS A 686 7.83 26.65 -19.43
C LYS A 686 9.12 27.20 -20.06
N ARG A 687 9.44 28.45 -19.81
CA ARG A 687 10.71 29.05 -20.24
C ARG A 687 11.89 28.52 -19.42
N GLU A 688 11.71 28.30 -18.12
CA GLU A 688 12.69 27.68 -17.22
C GLU A 688 12.86 26.19 -17.47
N GLU A 689 11.77 25.43 -17.73
CA GLU A 689 11.83 24.02 -18.08
C GLU A 689 12.49 23.78 -19.45
N MET A 690 12.19 24.59 -20.47
CA MET A 690 12.93 24.52 -21.73
C MET A 690 14.39 24.92 -21.57
N SER A 691 14.71 25.89 -20.74
CA SER A 691 16.06 26.26 -20.37
C SER A 691 16.74 25.17 -19.52
N ARG A 692 16.01 24.51 -18.63
CA ARG A 692 16.50 23.38 -17.80
C ARG A 692 16.73 22.12 -18.63
N MET A 693 15.82 21.77 -19.54
CA MET A 693 16.00 20.64 -20.47
C MET A 693 17.17 20.87 -21.43
N SER A 694 17.40 22.09 -21.93
CA SER A 694 18.57 22.38 -22.73
C SER A 694 19.88 22.36 -21.93
N ARG A 695 19.85 22.81 -20.65
CA ARG A 695 20.99 22.73 -19.73
C ARG A 695 21.30 21.31 -19.27
N VAL A 696 20.28 20.48 -19.03
CA VAL A 696 20.44 19.05 -18.65
C VAL A 696 21.03 18.25 -19.84
N LYS A 697 20.60 18.51 -21.07
CA LYS A 697 21.19 17.90 -22.26
C LYS A 697 22.62 18.39 -22.53
N ALA A 698 22.93 19.65 -22.22
CA ALA A 698 24.28 20.18 -22.33
C ALA A 698 25.19 19.63 -21.19
N ALA A 699 24.67 19.45 -19.99
CA ALA A 699 25.43 18.92 -18.85
C ALA A 699 25.72 17.41 -18.93
N ALA A 700 24.93 16.65 -19.68
CA ALA A 700 25.13 15.20 -19.87
C ALA A 700 26.39 14.87 -20.71
N ASN A 701 26.94 15.84 -21.46
CA ASN A 701 28.14 15.69 -22.30
C ASN A 701 29.41 16.32 -21.69
N LEU A 702 29.37 16.80 -20.44
CA LEU A 702 30.52 17.39 -19.77
C LEU A 702 31.36 16.30 -19.11
N ALA A 703 32.70 16.43 -19.19
CA ALA A 703 33.64 15.56 -18.49
C ALA A 703 33.43 15.64 -16.98
N GLU A 704 33.47 14.51 -16.28
CA GLU A 704 33.31 14.45 -14.84
C GLU A 704 34.58 14.82 -14.10
N MET A 705 34.44 15.49 -12.94
CA MET A 705 35.56 15.89 -12.08
C MET A 705 35.10 15.88 -10.61
N MET A 706 36.02 15.60 -9.68
CA MET A 706 35.76 15.66 -8.26
C MET A 706 36.60 16.74 -7.57
N VAL A 707 35.97 17.48 -6.64
CA VAL A 707 36.64 18.47 -5.78
C VAL A 707 36.40 18.11 -4.34
N VAL A 708 37.49 17.90 -3.59
CA VAL A 708 37.50 17.39 -2.21
C VAL A 708 38.03 18.46 -1.27
N ASP A 709 37.27 18.79 -0.21
CA ASP A 709 37.77 19.55 0.93
C ASP A 709 38.66 18.63 1.77
N GLY A 710 39.97 18.90 1.77
CA GLY A 710 40.97 18.04 2.38
C GLY A 710 40.85 17.95 3.90
N TYR A 711 40.60 19.07 4.59
CA TYR A 711 40.47 19.05 6.04
C TYR A 711 39.14 18.48 6.51
N ASN A 712 38.07 18.75 5.81
CA ASN A 712 36.78 18.12 6.08
C ASN A 712 36.89 16.59 5.99
N MET A 713 37.66 16.11 5.02
CA MET A 713 37.92 14.67 4.81
C MET A 713 38.81 14.09 5.93
N ILE A 714 39.89 14.78 6.31
CA ILE A 714 40.79 14.35 7.39
C ILE A 714 40.02 14.20 8.72
N TYR A 715 39.17 15.17 9.05
CA TYR A 715 38.43 15.14 10.31
C TYR A 715 37.20 14.22 10.31
N ALA A 716 36.72 13.83 9.14
CA ALA A 716 35.63 12.84 8.97
C ALA A 716 36.14 11.38 8.97
N TRP A 717 37.45 11.15 8.87
CA TRP A 717 38.06 9.83 8.86
C TRP A 717 38.85 9.59 10.15
N ASP A 718 38.36 8.70 11.01
CA ASP A 718 38.89 8.53 12.39
C ASP A 718 40.40 8.25 12.44
N GLU A 719 40.95 7.42 11.51
CA GLU A 719 42.38 7.13 11.42
C GLU A 719 43.20 8.38 11.05
N LEU A 720 42.69 9.20 10.12
CA LEU A 720 43.37 10.43 9.73
C LEU A 720 43.20 11.53 10.79
N LYS A 721 42.07 11.54 11.47
CA LYS A 721 41.79 12.45 12.57
C LYS A 721 42.75 12.23 13.75
N SER A 722 42.95 10.97 14.12
CA SER A 722 43.93 10.62 15.16
C SER A 722 45.35 11.00 14.75
N LEU A 723 45.75 10.69 13.50
CA LEU A 723 47.03 11.02 12.95
C LEU A 723 47.27 12.53 12.81
N ALA A 724 46.21 13.30 12.52
CA ALA A 724 46.26 14.77 12.44
C ALA A 724 46.48 15.47 13.79
N GLN A 725 46.20 14.80 14.91
CA GLN A 725 46.48 15.28 16.25
C GLN A 725 47.97 15.15 16.58
N GLU A 726 48.66 14.16 16.00
CA GLU A 726 50.07 13.93 16.22
C GLU A 726 50.91 14.65 15.14
N ASP A 727 50.58 14.49 13.85
CA ASP A 727 51.29 15.12 12.73
C ASP A 727 50.28 15.42 11.58
N LEU A 728 49.93 16.68 11.41
CA LEU A 728 49.04 17.16 10.38
C LEU A 728 49.61 17.00 8.95
N TYR A 729 50.97 17.04 8.80
CA TYR A 729 51.60 16.84 7.51
C TYR A 729 51.45 15.37 7.05
N LEU A 730 51.65 14.42 7.95
CA LEU A 730 51.54 13.00 7.68
C LEU A 730 50.10 12.61 7.36
N ALA A 731 49.09 13.22 8.05
CA ALA A 731 47.69 13.02 7.77
C ALA A 731 47.29 13.50 6.35
N ARG A 732 47.84 14.64 5.90
CA ARG A 732 47.63 15.14 4.54
C ARG A 732 48.24 14.23 3.49
N GLU A 733 49.48 13.80 3.66
CA GLU A 733 50.15 12.89 2.73
C GLU A 733 49.45 11.54 2.62
N LYS A 734 48.93 11.01 3.74
CA LYS A 734 48.14 9.78 3.76
C LYS A 734 46.80 9.93 3.01
N LEU A 735 46.10 11.09 3.17
CA LEU A 735 44.89 11.38 2.41
C LEU A 735 45.19 11.52 0.91
N ILE A 736 46.25 12.27 0.56
CA ILE A 736 46.67 12.47 -0.85
C ILE A 736 47.00 11.13 -1.49
N THR A 737 47.69 10.25 -0.80
CA THR A 737 48.03 8.90 -1.30
C THR A 737 46.77 8.06 -1.49
N ALA A 738 45.82 8.10 -0.54
CA ALA A 738 44.56 7.39 -0.65
C ALA A 738 43.73 7.88 -1.86
N LEU A 739 43.65 9.20 -2.07
CA LEU A 739 42.96 9.78 -3.22
C LEU A 739 43.68 9.50 -4.54
N TYR A 740 45.02 9.43 -4.56
CA TYR A 740 45.80 9.07 -5.73
C TYR A 740 45.52 7.63 -6.17
N ASN A 741 45.57 6.69 -5.24
CA ASN A 741 45.26 5.30 -5.54
C ASN A 741 43.80 5.11 -6.00
N TRP A 742 42.89 5.83 -5.38
CA TRP A 742 41.47 5.77 -5.75
C TRP A 742 41.19 6.44 -7.09
N GLN A 743 41.94 7.49 -7.48
CA GLN A 743 41.78 8.19 -8.75
C GLN A 743 41.96 7.25 -9.96
N ALA A 744 42.92 6.33 -9.88
CA ALA A 744 43.13 5.31 -10.90
C ALA A 744 41.90 4.41 -11.11
N TYR A 745 41.08 4.25 -10.07
CA TYR A 745 39.83 3.49 -10.07
C TYR A 745 38.64 4.33 -10.51
N TYR A 746 38.60 5.60 -10.10
CA TYR A 746 37.52 6.53 -10.41
C TYR A 746 37.54 6.99 -11.88
N GLY A 747 38.72 7.06 -12.50
CA GLY A 747 38.89 7.37 -13.92
C GLY A 747 38.68 8.83 -14.33
N HIS A 748 38.47 9.74 -13.37
CA HIS A 748 38.24 11.17 -13.61
C HIS A 748 39.17 12.03 -12.77
N PRO A 749 39.47 13.30 -13.19
CA PRO A 749 40.32 14.20 -12.43
C PRO A 749 39.79 14.49 -11.04
N ILE A 750 40.68 14.51 -10.04
CA ILE A 750 40.37 14.85 -8.65
C ILE A 750 41.20 16.07 -8.26
N THR A 751 40.55 17.04 -7.59
CA THR A 751 41.22 18.19 -6.97
C THR A 751 40.95 18.15 -5.46
N VAL A 752 42.02 18.07 -4.65
CA VAL A 752 41.92 18.20 -3.19
C VAL A 752 42.41 19.57 -2.78
N VAL A 753 41.67 20.24 -1.91
CA VAL A 753 41.94 21.61 -1.50
C VAL A 753 42.18 21.64 0.01
N PHE A 754 43.28 22.26 0.44
CA PHE A 754 43.66 22.46 1.83
C PHE A 754 43.78 23.92 2.15
N ASP A 755 43.29 24.36 3.32
CA ASP A 755 43.44 25.73 3.79
C ASP A 755 44.90 26.11 4.02
N GLY A 756 45.33 27.17 3.36
CA GLY A 756 46.72 27.60 3.38
C GLY A 756 47.18 28.28 4.67
N TYR A 757 46.30 28.72 5.58
CA TYR A 757 46.66 29.34 6.83
C TYR A 757 47.36 28.39 7.83
N ARG A 758 47.23 27.11 7.65
CA ARG A 758 47.91 26.07 8.43
C ARG A 758 49.25 25.61 7.85
N VAL A 759 49.72 26.31 6.84
CA VAL A 759 51.06 26.06 6.20
C VAL A 759 51.84 27.35 6.25
N ALA A 760 52.96 27.38 7.00
CA ALA A 760 53.75 28.59 7.17
C ALA A 760 54.28 29.12 5.84
N ASN A 761 54.15 30.43 5.60
CA ASN A 761 54.65 31.18 4.41
C ASN A 761 54.03 30.76 3.05
N ASN A 762 52.79 30.31 3.04
CA ASN A 762 52.18 29.86 1.80
C ASN A 762 51.58 31.01 0.96
N THR A 763 52.12 31.20 -0.23
CA THR A 763 51.63 32.15 -1.24
C THR A 763 50.54 31.53 -2.18
N GLY A 764 50.08 30.28 -1.88
CA GLY A 764 49.21 29.50 -2.70
C GLY A 764 49.98 28.57 -3.63
N THR A 765 49.97 27.26 -3.33
CA THR A 765 50.70 26.26 -4.10
C THR A 765 49.77 25.26 -4.72
N THR A 766 49.97 24.92 -5.99
CA THR A 766 49.25 23.85 -6.67
C THR A 766 50.25 22.80 -7.14
N LEU A 767 50.04 21.56 -6.68
CA LEU A 767 50.86 20.41 -7.07
C LEU A 767 49.99 19.48 -7.92
N LYS A 768 50.50 19.04 -9.05
CA LYS A 768 49.79 18.14 -9.95
C LYS A 768 50.56 16.84 -10.05
N LYS A 769 49.87 15.71 -9.74
CA LYS A 769 50.35 14.32 -9.88
C LYS A 769 49.36 13.58 -10.81
N GLN A 770 49.66 13.46 -12.08
CA GLN A 770 48.75 12.94 -13.12
C GLN A 770 47.40 13.68 -13.09
N ASP A 771 46.28 12.96 -12.85
CA ASP A 771 44.94 13.54 -12.78
C ASP A 771 44.50 13.93 -11.38
N LEU A 772 45.42 13.84 -10.36
CA LEU A 772 45.21 14.39 -9.03
C LEU A 772 45.88 15.75 -8.91
N THR A 773 45.10 16.77 -8.57
CA THR A 773 45.61 18.13 -8.29
C THR A 773 45.45 18.42 -6.80
N VAL A 774 46.53 18.80 -6.15
CA VAL A 774 46.53 19.22 -4.71
C VAL A 774 46.72 20.73 -4.67
N VAL A 775 45.79 21.41 -4.05
CA VAL A 775 45.78 22.88 -3.91
C VAL A 775 45.91 23.28 -2.45
N TYR A 776 46.88 24.14 -2.16
CA TYR A 776 46.95 24.84 -0.89
C TYR A 776 46.55 26.29 -1.14
N THR A 777 45.48 26.76 -0.44
CA THR A 777 44.98 28.12 -0.65
C THR A 777 45.96 29.18 -0.16
N LYS A 778 45.82 30.41 -0.60
CA LYS A 778 46.65 31.53 -0.13
C LYS A 778 46.31 31.86 1.35
N THR A 779 47.27 32.44 2.06
CA THR A 779 47.01 32.97 3.38
C THR A 779 45.86 33.96 3.32
N GLY A 780 44.81 33.73 4.08
CA GLY A 780 43.55 34.52 4.07
C GLY A 780 42.43 34.05 3.16
N GLU A 781 42.68 32.99 2.36
CA GLU A 781 41.66 32.35 1.55
C GLU A 781 41.30 30.94 2.11
N THR A 782 40.04 30.69 2.44
CA THR A 782 39.59 29.38 2.89
C THR A 782 39.41 28.40 1.74
N ALA A 783 39.47 27.10 2.03
CA ALA A 783 39.17 26.05 1.03
C ALA A 783 37.79 26.27 0.43
N ASP A 784 36.83 26.66 1.24
CA ASP A 784 35.45 26.96 0.85
C ASP A 784 35.35 28.05 -0.20
N THR A 785 36.01 29.18 0.05
CA THR A 785 36.05 30.32 -0.89
C THR A 785 36.70 29.91 -2.21
N TRP A 786 37.79 29.13 -2.14
CA TRP A 786 38.47 28.60 -3.32
C TRP A 786 37.55 27.66 -4.12
N ILE A 787 36.91 26.70 -3.46
CA ILE A 787 35.95 25.76 -4.06
C ILE A 787 34.81 26.48 -4.75
N GLU A 788 34.24 27.50 -4.12
CA GLU A 788 33.16 28.30 -4.68
C GLU A 788 33.60 29.06 -5.95
N ARG A 789 34.76 29.72 -5.90
CA ARG A 789 35.34 30.39 -7.06
C ARG A 789 35.67 29.40 -8.20
N PHE A 790 36.25 28.26 -7.91
CA PHE A 790 36.58 27.22 -8.88
C PHE A 790 35.32 26.66 -9.54
N SER A 791 34.27 26.45 -8.73
CA SER A 791 32.96 26.05 -9.21
C SER A 791 32.41 27.00 -10.24
N TYR A 792 32.42 28.30 -9.95
CA TYR A 792 31.95 29.33 -10.86
C TYR A 792 32.71 29.36 -12.19
N GLN A 793 34.00 29.18 -12.15
CA GLN A 793 34.87 29.24 -13.36
C GLN A 793 34.74 27.99 -14.24
N ASN A 794 34.38 26.83 -13.69
CA ASN A 794 34.41 25.54 -14.37
C ASN A 794 33.05 24.88 -14.61
N GLN A 795 31.93 25.51 -14.19
CA GLN A 795 30.55 24.98 -14.32
C GLN A 795 30.12 24.61 -15.74
N ASN A 796 30.72 25.20 -16.76
CA ASN A 796 30.42 24.92 -18.17
C ASN A 796 31.43 23.94 -18.83
N ARG A 797 32.48 23.51 -18.12
CA ARG A 797 33.55 22.64 -18.62
C ARG A 797 33.50 21.24 -18.05
N PHE A 798 33.07 21.13 -16.76
CA PHE A 798 33.04 19.88 -16.03
C PHE A 798 31.73 19.71 -15.30
N ARG A 799 31.28 18.44 -15.16
CA ARG A 799 30.27 18.03 -14.20
C ARG A 799 30.99 17.74 -12.88
N ILE A 800 30.93 18.66 -11.92
CA ILE A 800 31.76 18.61 -10.73
C ILE A 800 31.02 17.97 -9.57
N THR A 801 31.64 16.94 -8.96
CA THR A 801 31.19 16.36 -7.69
C THR A 801 31.99 16.98 -6.53
N TYR A 802 31.30 17.63 -5.60
CA TYR A 802 31.92 18.27 -4.43
C TYR A 802 31.82 17.38 -3.20
N VAL A 803 32.94 17.21 -2.51
CA VAL A 803 33.04 16.42 -1.28
C VAL A 803 33.34 17.36 -0.13
N THR A 804 32.29 17.71 0.63
CA THR A 804 32.35 18.52 1.85
C THR A 804 31.20 18.19 2.76
N SER A 805 31.37 18.40 4.08
CA SER A 805 30.29 18.26 5.09
C SER A 805 29.67 19.61 5.45
N ASP A 806 30.16 20.73 4.90
CA ASP A 806 29.64 22.07 5.19
C ASP A 806 28.35 22.35 4.41
N ALA A 807 27.28 22.67 5.15
CA ALA A 807 25.94 22.92 4.62
C ALA A 807 25.84 24.19 3.76
N LEU A 808 26.69 25.22 4.02
CA LEU A 808 26.65 26.48 3.27
C LEU A 808 27.18 26.31 1.84
N ILE A 809 28.28 25.57 1.68
CA ILE A 809 28.85 25.24 0.37
C ILE A 809 27.90 24.35 -0.43
N GLN A 810 27.22 23.42 0.27
CA GLN A 810 26.28 22.49 -0.33
C GLN A 810 25.13 23.22 -1.06
N ASN A 811 24.59 24.28 -0.48
CA ASN A 811 23.51 25.06 -1.09
C ASN A 811 23.98 25.95 -2.26
N ALA A 812 25.18 26.53 -2.14
CA ALA A 812 25.77 27.35 -3.20
C ALA A 812 26.12 26.53 -4.46
N VAL A 813 26.49 25.28 -4.27
CA VAL A 813 26.90 24.35 -5.34
C VAL A 813 25.69 23.68 -6.04
N LEU A 814 24.65 23.29 -5.31
CA LEU A 814 23.42 22.73 -5.86
C LEU A 814 22.69 23.71 -6.79
N SER A 815 22.73 25.01 -6.50
CA SER A 815 22.18 26.04 -7.40
C SER A 815 22.86 26.13 -8.77
N ARG A 816 24.01 25.42 -8.95
CA ARG A 816 24.89 25.52 -10.13
C ARG A 816 25.14 24.20 -10.86
N ASN A 817 24.25 23.23 -10.75
CA ASN A 817 24.35 21.87 -11.37
C ASN A 817 25.52 20.99 -10.88
N GLY A 818 26.16 21.30 -9.75
CA GLY A 818 27.15 20.45 -9.12
C GLY A 818 26.50 19.25 -8.39
N LEU A 819 27.17 18.11 -8.38
CA LEU A 819 26.78 16.95 -7.59
C LEU A 819 27.45 17.03 -6.22
N ARG A 820 26.76 16.47 -5.19
CA ARG A 820 27.24 16.46 -3.82
C ARG A 820 27.58 15.06 -3.37
N MET A 821 28.69 14.95 -2.63
CA MET A 821 29.06 13.74 -1.87
C MET A 821 29.50 14.14 -0.46
N SER A 822 29.02 13.46 0.59
CA SER A 822 29.53 13.72 1.95
C SER A 822 30.92 13.14 2.13
N ALA A 823 31.74 13.72 3.03
CA ALA A 823 33.07 13.20 3.36
C ALA A 823 33.03 11.74 3.82
N ASN A 824 31.99 11.37 4.57
CA ASN A 824 31.78 9.97 5.01
C ASN A 824 31.43 9.03 3.83
N ALA A 825 30.66 9.48 2.85
CA ALA A 825 30.36 8.68 1.65
C ALA A 825 31.61 8.43 0.81
N LEU A 826 32.49 9.41 0.66
CA LEU A 826 33.79 9.23 0.01
C LEU A 826 34.70 8.28 0.81
N TYR A 827 34.73 8.43 2.14
CA TYR A 827 35.48 7.52 3.02
C TYR A 827 35.08 6.06 2.83
N GLN A 828 33.79 5.75 2.77
CA GLN A 828 33.32 4.38 2.54
C GLN A 828 33.73 3.84 1.17
N LYS A 829 33.80 4.70 0.15
CA LYS A 829 34.31 4.32 -1.18
C LYS A 829 35.80 4.04 -1.16
N LEU A 830 36.58 4.90 -0.52
CA LEU A 830 38.04 4.72 -0.35
C LEU A 830 38.37 3.45 0.44
N LYS A 831 37.65 3.15 1.50
CA LYS A 831 37.83 1.97 2.34
C LYS A 831 37.66 0.67 1.55
N LYS A 832 36.70 0.62 0.64
CA LYS A 832 36.47 -0.55 -0.23
C LYS A 832 37.67 -0.84 -1.12
N VAL A 833 38.26 0.17 -1.72
CA VAL A 833 39.41 0.02 -2.62
C VAL A 833 40.66 -0.37 -1.85
N LEU A 834 40.93 0.24 -0.70
CA LEU A 834 42.07 -0.11 0.18
C LEU A 834 41.93 -1.54 0.75
N PHE A 835 40.75 -2.09 0.88
CA PHE A 835 40.54 -3.47 1.30
C PHE A 835 40.87 -4.45 0.15
N TYR A 836 40.56 -4.10 -1.09
CA TYR A 836 40.89 -4.91 -2.28
C TYR A 836 42.41 -5.01 -2.49
N GLU A 837 43.18 -3.94 -2.33
CA GLU A 837 44.65 -3.94 -2.44
C GLU A 837 45.29 -4.84 -1.37
N ARG A 838 44.77 -4.88 -0.14
CA ARG A 838 45.27 -5.80 0.89
C ARG A 838 44.97 -7.27 0.58
N THR A 839 43.81 -7.56 -0.03
CA THR A 839 43.42 -8.94 -0.35
C THR A 839 44.20 -9.50 -1.55
N VAL A 840 44.50 -8.67 -2.54
CA VAL A 840 45.29 -9.06 -3.70
C VAL A 840 46.78 -9.22 -3.35
N ALA A 841 47.31 -8.42 -2.42
CA ALA A 841 48.69 -8.55 -1.95
C ALA A 841 48.95 -9.85 -1.13
N TYR A 842 47.93 -10.42 -0.51
CA TYR A 842 48.04 -11.71 0.22
C TYR A 842 47.80 -12.95 -0.65
N SER A 843 47.40 -12.80 -1.91
CA SER A 843 47.21 -13.93 -2.83
C SER A 843 48.38 -14.10 -3.79
N CYS A 844 49.45 -13.28 -3.67
CA CYS A 844 50.66 -13.34 -4.46
C CYS A 844 51.94 -13.58 -3.62
N VAL A 845 51.81 -14.14 -2.41
CA VAL A 845 52.95 -14.63 -1.62
C VAL A 845 52.77 -16.12 -1.31
#